data_acf90788f0192edb2f6194429add1d40
#
_entry.id   acf90788f0192edb2f6194429add1d40
#
_cell.length_a   1.000
_cell.length_b   1.000
_cell.length_c   1.000
_cell.angle_alpha   90.00
_cell.angle_beta   90.00
_cell.angle_gamma   90.00
#
_symmetry.space_group_name_H-M   'P 1'
#
loop_
_entity.id
_entity.type
_entity.pdbx_description
1 polymer ?
#
loop_
_entity_poly.entity_id
_entity_poly.type
_entity_poly.pdbx_seq_one_letter_code
_entity_poly.pdbx_strand_id
1 'polypeptide(L)'
;MAKELIVSDDFLTGLDDLTPGLKERALEKIKLLAENPAHPSLNAHKIKRTEGKWECYINMAYRIIYEPLAEVIRLWKIGDHSIIDKVHTLSFAAHTPFRHFLEQEESPTEKVEFVIPEEWSKPKDEADYPFQYFNYSHLRILGVPAQLVKAVRKAPTLDSIEELSGLSEQTKMWLLELATETKLEDVLFDPGRLFFRSTLDQLEGYCKGKIKRLMLNLEEEQKLFVDKQIDEALLLRGCAGSGKTTVAIYRAINFAMSGEKTIFLTFNKTLAKAAKTLIQELIGELPPYLEVTNIDGWIMRFLRSRGHQMTLINGQEQREIYLQVLKSVQLYQRSYVHDFPWTFFRDEIARVIKGNGITKEEDYLAIPRYGRKTALKRKARSATWAIYEAYQQKLQENKWIDWQDLSLIAYKELFRSPLSEPYKYVIVDESQDLTSIQVRIAQRLMKGKSTAASIFMVGDYSQTLYSRGFSWKQAGLQIQGRSFSLKRNFRNTRQIAETAAALNAYNENVKMSGEYVDPLFTNRQGPWPVLLECDITDTETKAIAEKILDLAGDNQFRLSDFAVLCPTVQLGNAVKSKFDQLNIPCILRDDEQFDILEDKIKVLTIHSAKGLEFPVVFITGLHNGVLPNPIKSIDDEEAGISIERERTLLYVAITRAAEALYLVGSKENPSSFINEIIKLLKVESYSAG
;
A
#
# COMPACT_ATOMS: atom_id res chain seq x y z
N MET A 1 -11.34 -29.52 -17.04
CA MET A 1 -11.04 -28.26 -16.36
C MET A 1 -9.53 -28.13 -16.28
N ALA A 2 -8.99 -26.94 -16.44
CA ALA A 2 -7.57 -26.71 -16.24
C ALA A 2 -7.22 -26.96 -14.76
N LYS A 3 -6.08 -27.62 -14.51
CA LYS A 3 -5.60 -27.89 -13.15
C LYS A 3 -5.12 -26.60 -12.51
N GLU A 4 -5.28 -26.49 -11.20
CA GLU A 4 -4.77 -25.37 -10.43
C GLU A 4 -3.23 -25.41 -10.36
N LEU A 5 -2.61 -24.24 -10.28
CA LEU A 5 -1.17 -24.12 -10.19
C LEU A 5 -0.73 -23.73 -8.77
N ILE A 6 0.27 -24.40 -8.25
CA ILE A 6 0.98 -24.05 -7.01
C ILE A 6 2.42 -23.77 -7.39
N VAL A 7 2.91 -22.61 -7.00
CA VAL A 7 4.19 -22.09 -7.48
C VAL A 7 5.12 -21.87 -6.29
N SER A 8 6.37 -22.31 -6.39
CA SER A 8 7.39 -22.02 -5.38
C SER A 8 8.07 -20.68 -5.62
N ASP A 9 8.61 -20.06 -4.57
CA ASP A 9 9.42 -18.84 -4.69
C ASP A 9 10.64 -19.06 -5.60
N ASP A 10 11.26 -20.24 -5.53
CA ASP A 10 12.41 -20.59 -6.37
C ASP A 10 12.02 -20.69 -7.87
N PHE A 11 10.79 -21.11 -8.16
CA PHE A 11 10.24 -21.08 -9.52
C PHE A 11 10.05 -19.65 -10.01
N LEU A 12 9.47 -18.77 -9.19
CA LEU A 12 9.26 -17.37 -9.56
C LEU A 12 10.55 -16.63 -9.79
N THR A 13 11.53 -16.85 -8.91
CA THR A 13 12.85 -16.24 -9.08
C THR A 13 13.50 -16.71 -10.37
N GLY A 14 13.45 -18.02 -10.66
CA GLY A 14 13.95 -18.54 -11.92
C GLY A 14 13.20 -18.02 -13.15
N LEU A 15 11.90 -17.74 -13.01
CA LEU A 15 11.08 -17.14 -14.05
C LEU A 15 11.48 -15.67 -14.29
N ASP A 16 11.80 -14.93 -13.23
CA ASP A 16 12.26 -13.55 -13.33
C ASP A 16 13.64 -13.41 -13.97
N ASP A 17 14.51 -14.38 -13.78
CA ASP A 17 15.83 -14.44 -14.41
C ASP A 17 15.78 -14.74 -15.93
N LEU A 18 14.60 -15.09 -16.51
CA LEU A 18 14.45 -15.36 -17.93
C LEU A 18 14.32 -14.09 -18.76
N THR A 19 14.87 -14.11 -19.96
CA THR A 19 14.62 -13.05 -20.95
C THR A 19 13.14 -13.00 -21.37
N PRO A 20 12.62 -11.85 -21.84
CA PRO A 20 11.20 -11.71 -22.20
C PRO A 20 10.68 -12.79 -23.15
N GLY A 21 11.44 -13.14 -24.19
CA GLY A 21 11.05 -14.20 -25.14
C GLY A 21 11.05 -15.63 -24.53
N LEU A 22 11.88 -15.89 -23.51
CA LEU A 22 11.86 -17.14 -22.79
C LEU A 22 10.71 -17.19 -21.78
N LYS A 23 10.35 -16.06 -21.14
CA LYS A 23 9.17 -15.96 -20.27
C LYS A 23 7.89 -16.30 -21.03
N GLU A 24 7.72 -15.74 -22.21
CA GLU A 24 6.56 -16.00 -23.07
C GLU A 24 6.43 -17.49 -23.41
N ARG A 25 7.52 -18.11 -23.84
CA ARG A 25 7.56 -19.57 -24.12
C ARG A 25 7.32 -20.41 -22.87
N ALA A 26 7.84 -19.98 -21.71
CA ALA A 26 7.59 -20.66 -20.44
C ALA A 26 6.11 -20.63 -20.09
N LEU A 27 5.44 -19.47 -20.25
CA LEU A 27 4.00 -19.32 -20.02
C LEU A 27 3.17 -20.21 -20.94
N GLU A 28 3.51 -20.30 -22.22
CA GLU A 28 2.84 -21.24 -23.15
C GLU A 28 2.95 -22.69 -22.65
N LYS A 29 4.12 -23.10 -22.15
CA LYS A 29 4.32 -24.45 -21.61
C LYS A 29 3.55 -24.67 -20.31
N ILE A 30 3.51 -23.67 -19.41
CA ILE A 30 2.75 -23.74 -18.17
C ILE A 30 1.24 -23.85 -18.47
N LYS A 31 0.77 -23.11 -19.47
CA LYS A 31 -0.62 -23.21 -19.94
C LYS A 31 -0.97 -24.63 -20.42
N LEU A 32 -0.11 -25.19 -21.25
CA LEU A 32 -0.28 -26.58 -21.72
C LEU A 32 -0.23 -27.59 -20.57
N LEU A 33 0.64 -27.38 -19.57
CA LEU A 33 0.71 -28.18 -18.35
C LEU A 33 -0.61 -28.13 -17.57
N ALA A 34 -1.17 -26.92 -17.37
CA ALA A 34 -2.44 -26.76 -16.66
C ALA A 34 -3.61 -27.41 -17.38
N GLU A 35 -3.66 -27.31 -18.72
CA GLU A 35 -4.73 -27.88 -19.54
C GLU A 35 -4.59 -29.41 -19.72
N ASN A 36 -3.39 -29.88 -20.01
CA ASN A 36 -3.09 -31.29 -20.26
C ASN A 36 -1.61 -31.61 -19.98
N PRO A 37 -1.25 -32.08 -18.78
CA PRO A 37 0.13 -32.43 -18.42
C PRO A 37 0.78 -33.51 -19.30
N ALA A 38 -0.02 -34.27 -20.02
CA ALA A 38 0.44 -35.33 -20.93
C ALA A 38 0.52 -34.87 -22.40
N HIS A 39 0.38 -33.56 -22.68
CA HIS A 39 0.41 -33.03 -24.04
C HIS A 39 1.76 -33.28 -24.72
N PRO A 40 1.82 -33.87 -25.93
CA PRO A 40 3.09 -34.25 -26.60
C PRO A 40 4.09 -33.08 -26.78
N SER A 41 3.60 -31.88 -27.02
CA SER A 41 4.47 -30.69 -27.20
C SER A 41 5.20 -30.24 -25.94
N LEU A 42 4.85 -30.74 -24.76
CA LEU A 42 5.60 -30.49 -23.53
C LEU A 42 6.94 -31.22 -23.52
N ASN A 43 7.05 -32.31 -24.29
CA ASN A 43 8.20 -33.21 -24.26
C ASN A 43 8.60 -33.56 -22.81
N ALA A 44 7.59 -33.98 -22.03
CA ALA A 44 7.69 -34.15 -20.59
C ALA A 44 8.28 -35.52 -20.22
N HIS A 45 9.23 -35.52 -19.31
CA HIS A 45 9.90 -36.72 -18.82
C HIS A 45 9.85 -36.81 -17.31
N LYS A 46 9.60 -38.01 -16.78
CA LYS A 46 9.69 -38.28 -15.35
C LYS A 46 11.15 -38.28 -14.93
N ILE A 47 11.50 -37.50 -13.93
CA ILE A 47 12.88 -37.44 -13.45
C ILE A 47 13.15 -38.68 -12.58
N LYS A 48 14.16 -39.48 -13.00
CA LYS A 48 14.53 -40.71 -12.29
C LYS A 48 15.02 -40.39 -10.87
N ARG A 49 14.71 -41.25 -9.91
CA ARG A 49 15.07 -41.18 -8.50
C ARG A 49 14.48 -39.97 -7.75
N THR A 50 13.37 -39.39 -8.23
CA THR A 50 12.59 -38.37 -7.53
C THR A 50 11.17 -38.89 -7.30
N GLU A 51 10.57 -38.48 -6.17
CA GLU A 51 9.18 -38.80 -5.90
C GLU A 51 8.25 -37.86 -6.68
N GLY A 52 7.67 -38.36 -7.78
CA GLY A 52 6.61 -37.66 -8.50
C GLY A 52 7.01 -36.47 -9.36
N LYS A 53 8.29 -36.10 -9.46
CA LYS A 53 8.72 -34.94 -10.22
C LYS A 53 8.93 -35.22 -11.69
N TRP A 54 8.57 -34.23 -12.51
CA TRP A 54 8.67 -34.25 -13.97
C TRP A 54 9.41 -33.01 -14.45
N GLU A 55 10.03 -33.13 -15.60
CA GLU A 55 10.54 -31.99 -16.36
C GLU A 55 9.75 -31.83 -17.66
N CYS A 56 9.60 -30.56 -18.11
CA CYS A 56 9.22 -30.31 -19.50
C CYS A 56 10.12 -29.24 -20.11
N TYR A 57 10.18 -29.21 -21.42
CA TYR A 57 11.12 -28.39 -22.18
C TYR A 57 10.49 -27.06 -22.57
N ILE A 58 11.14 -25.93 -22.24
CA ILE A 58 10.84 -24.63 -22.81
C ILE A 58 11.52 -24.53 -24.18
N ASN A 59 12.79 -24.92 -24.21
CA ASN A 59 13.61 -25.07 -25.41
C ASN A 59 14.73 -26.11 -25.14
N MET A 60 15.74 -26.20 -26.01
CA MET A 60 16.84 -27.15 -25.82
C MET A 60 17.70 -26.88 -24.57
N ALA A 61 17.76 -25.63 -24.09
CA ALA A 61 18.57 -25.21 -22.97
C ALA A 61 17.80 -25.05 -21.65
N TYR A 62 16.50 -24.75 -21.67
CA TYR A 62 15.70 -24.40 -20.51
C TYR A 62 14.58 -25.41 -20.21
N ARG A 63 14.33 -25.65 -18.93
CA ARG A 63 13.38 -26.66 -18.40
C ARG A 63 12.50 -26.07 -17.32
N ILE A 64 11.31 -26.65 -17.17
CA ILE A 64 10.40 -26.49 -16.03
C ILE A 64 10.39 -27.81 -15.27
N ILE A 65 10.61 -27.76 -13.97
CA ILE A 65 10.43 -28.91 -13.05
C ILE A 65 9.09 -28.73 -12.36
N TYR A 66 8.25 -29.76 -12.47
CA TYR A 66 6.91 -29.74 -11.92
C TYR A 66 6.50 -31.09 -11.36
N GLU A 67 5.44 -31.11 -10.56
CA GLU A 67 4.85 -32.31 -10.00
C GLU A 67 3.34 -32.28 -10.30
N PRO A 68 2.83 -33.21 -11.13
CA PRO A 68 1.40 -33.32 -11.43
C PRO A 68 0.70 -34.09 -10.31
N LEU A 69 -0.20 -33.43 -9.59
CA LEU A 69 -1.10 -34.02 -8.61
C LEU A 69 -2.51 -34.19 -9.22
N ALA A 70 -3.47 -34.75 -8.48
CA ALA A 70 -4.78 -35.03 -9.01
C ALA A 70 -5.49 -33.81 -9.59
N GLU A 71 -5.61 -32.74 -8.80
CA GLU A 71 -6.31 -31.50 -9.16
C GLU A 71 -5.37 -30.31 -9.36
N VAL A 72 -4.07 -30.48 -9.05
CA VAL A 72 -3.10 -29.39 -8.93
C VAL A 72 -1.83 -29.74 -9.68
N ILE A 73 -1.13 -28.73 -10.20
CA ILE A 73 0.25 -28.85 -10.68
C ILE A 73 1.14 -27.97 -9.79
N ARG A 74 2.14 -28.59 -9.19
CA ARG A 74 3.13 -27.90 -8.39
C ARG A 74 4.34 -27.55 -9.25
N LEU A 75 4.62 -26.28 -9.43
CA LEU A 75 5.77 -25.75 -10.17
C LEU A 75 6.94 -25.55 -9.20
N TRP A 76 7.98 -26.37 -9.33
CA TRP A 76 9.10 -26.41 -8.40
C TRP A 76 10.23 -25.45 -8.79
N LYS A 77 10.61 -25.45 -10.08
CA LYS A 77 11.76 -24.70 -10.55
C LYS A 77 11.73 -24.50 -12.06
N ILE A 78 12.32 -23.40 -12.51
CA ILE A 78 12.56 -23.10 -13.92
C ILE A 78 14.00 -22.60 -14.10
N GLY A 79 14.69 -23.02 -15.13
CA GLY A 79 16.06 -22.63 -15.41
C GLY A 79 16.71 -23.45 -16.52
N ASP A 80 18.02 -23.32 -16.67
CA ASP A 80 18.79 -24.08 -17.66
C ASP A 80 18.88 -25.56 -17.30
N HIS A 81 19.47 -26.37 -18.20
CA HIS A 81 19.56 -27.82 -18.03
C HIS A 81 20.23 -28.26 -16.71
N SER A 82 21.09 -27.43 -16.11
CA SER A 82 21.79 -27.75 -14.86
C SER A 82 20.86 -27.89 -13.65
N ILE A 83 19.62 -27.41 -13.74
CA ILE A 83 18.64 -27.57 -12.67
C ILE A 83 18.25 -29.03 -12.44
N ILE A 84 18.38 -29.91 -13.46
CA ILE A 84 17.99 -31.32 -13.39
C ILE A 84 18.93 -32.11 -12.49
N ASP A 85 20.25 -31.85 -12.59
CA ASP A 85 21.24 -32.54 -11.78
C ASP A 85 21.07 -32.30 -10.29
N LYS A 86 20.34 -31.25 -9.94
CA LYS A 86 20.09 -30.79 -8.57
C LYS A 86 18.69 -31.18 -8.05
N VAL A 87 17.82 -31.74 -8.90
CA VAL A 87 16.44 -32.11 -8.50
C VAL A 87 16.41 -33.20 -7.45
N HIS A 88 17.42 -34.05 -7.41
CA HIS A 88 17.53 -35.11 -6.40
C HIS A 88 17.65 -34.59 -4.96
N THR A 89 18.10 -33.35 -4.80
CA THR A 89 18.21 -32.67 -3.51
C THR A 89 16.98 -31.84 -3.15
N LEU A 90 16.02 -31.68 -4.05
CA LEU A 90 14.71 -31.09 -3.81
C LEU A 90 13.72 -32.13 -3.26
N SER A 91 14.13 -32.99 -2.36
CA SER A 91 13.23 -33.84 -1.62
C SER A 91 12.61 -33.03 -0.47
N PHE A 92 11.78 -32.07 -0.81
CA PHE A 92 10.85 -31.56 0.18
C PHE A 92 9.88 -32.71 0.48
N ALA A 93 9.81 -33.02 1.74
CA ALA A 93 8.85 -33.97 2.25
C ALA A 93 7.46 -33.62 1.71
N ALA A 94 6.75 -34.62 1.25
CA ALA A 94 5.44 -34.50 0.64
C ALA A 94 4.35 -33.90 1.54
N HIS A 95 4.70 -33.30 2.65
CA HIS A 95 3.80 -32.94 3.75
C HIS A 95 4.04 -31.54 4.28
N THR A 96 4.38 -30.58 3.40
CA THR A 96 4.09 -29.20 3.76
C THR A 96 2.56 -29.09 3.75
N PRO A 97 1.92 -28.77 4.87
CA PRO A 97 0.47 -28.68 4.90
C PRO A 97 0.07 -27.48 4.05
N PHE A 98 -0.33 -27.76 2.81
CA PHE A 98 -1.04 -26.82 1.98
C PHE A 98 -2.41 -26.67 2.61
N ARG A 99 -2.58 -25.66 3.46
CA ARG A 99 -3.90 -25.35 3.96
C ARG A 99 -4.73 -24.88 2.77
N HIS A 100 -5.72 -25.69 2.43
CA HIS A 100 -6.83 -25.28 1.61
C HIS A 100 -7.44 -24.03 2.24
N PHE A 101 -7.57 -22.96 1.48
CA PHE A 101 -8.26 -21.75 1.92
C PHE A 101 -9.76 -21.99 2.15
N LEU A 102 -10.30 -23.14 1.85
CA LEU A 102 -11.74 -23.42 1.83
C LEU A 102 -12.20 -24.68 2.58
N GLU A 103 -11.33 -25.54 3.13
CA GLU A 103 -11.79 -26.70 3.88
C GLU A 103 -10.87 -27.00 5.07
N GLN A 104 -11.45 -26.91 6.27
CA GLN A 104 -10.88 -27.42 7.49
C GLN A 104 -11.05 -28.95 7.48
N GLU A 105 -10.00 -29.67 7.17
CA GLU A 105 -9.82 -31.02 7.66
C GLU A 105 -8.45 -31.10 8.33
N GLU A 106 -8.49 -31.29 9.63
CA GLU A 106 -7.32 -31.62 10.43
C GLU A 106 -6.81 -32.98 10.01
N SER A 107 -5.72 -33.02 9.26
CA SER A 107 -4.94 -34.23 9.06
C SER A 107 -3.75 -34.24 10.02
N PRO A 108 -3.44 -35.36 10.65
CA PRO A 108 -2.36 -35.44 11.64
C PRO A 108 -1.02 -35.11 10.98
N THR A 109 -0.28 -34.21 11.62
CA THR A 109 1.08 -33.83 11.26
C THR A 109 2.01 -35.01 11.53
N GLU A 110 2.26 -35.85 10.55
CA GLU A 110 3.47 -36.65 10.56
C GLU A 110 4.67 -35.74 10.25
N LYS A 111 5.58 -35.65 11.23
CA LYS A 111 6.88 -35.02 11.01
C LYS A 111 7.64 -35.87 10.01
N VAL A 112 7.84 -35.36 8.82
CA VAL A 112 8.72 -35.99 7.86
C VAL A 112 10.15 -35.51 8.16
N GLU A 113 11.02 -36.43 8.48
CA GLU A 113 12.43 -36.15 8.70
C GLU A 113 13.11 -35.79 7.37
N PHE A 114 13.64 -34.56 7.30
CA PHE A 114 14.52 -34.17 6.23
C PHE A 114 15.90 -34.77 6.47
N VAL A 115 16.27 -35.72 5.64
CA VAL A 115 17.61 -36.32 5.74
C VAL A 115 18.62 -35.44 5.02
N ILE A 116 19.39 -34.69 5.80
CA ILE A 116 20.58 -34.00 5.27
C ILE A 116 21.55 -35.12 4.82
N PRO A 117 22.03 -35.12 3.56
CA PRO A 117 23.04 -36.06 3.13
C PRO A 117 24.28 -35.97 4.06
N GLU A 118 24.79 -37.14 4.51
CA GLU A 118 25.94 -37.20 5.43
C GLU A 118 27.16 -36.41 4.93
N GLU A 119 27.30 -36.26 3.61
CA GLU A 119 28.32 -35.45 2.93
C GLU A 119 28.21 -33.95 3.24
N TRP A 120 27.10 -33.45 3.73
CA TRP A 120 26.92 -32.04 4.12
C TRP A 120 27.22 -31.79 5.59
N SER A 121 27.29 -32.86 6.37
CA SER A 121 27.54 -32.78 7.82
C SER A 121 28.97 -33.10 8.23
N LYS A 122 29.83 -33.46 7.28
CA LYS A 122 31.25 -33.77 7.55
C LYS A 122 32.19 -32.81 6.83
N PRO A 123 33.10 -32.12 7.55
CA PRO A 123 34.16 -31.38 6.92
C PRO A 123 35.08 -32.32 6.13
N LYS A 124 35.35 -32.04 4.86
CA LYS A 124 36.43 -32.70 4.11
C LYS A 124 37.69 -31.86 4.17
N ASP A 125 38.81 -32.51 4.50
CA ASP A 125 40.14 -31.93 4.50
C ASP A 125 40.51 -31.45 3.10
N GLU A 126 40.44 -30.17 2.84
CA GLU A 126 41.09 -29.32 1.84
C GLU A 126 40.25 -28.10 1.58
N ALA A 127 40.71 -26.93 2.03
CA ALA A 127 40.13 -25.58 1.84
C ALA A 127 38.60 -25.54 1.90
N ASP A 128 38.01 -25.81 3.05
CA ASP A 128 36.58 -25.90 3.22
C ASP A 128 35.92 -24.51 3.20
N TYR A 129 35.25 -24.22 2.11
CA TYR A 129 34.32 -23.09 2.04
C TYR A 129 33.04 -23.42 2.81
N PRO A 130 32.61 -22.63 3.79
CA PRO A 130 31.48 -22.96 4.69
C PRO A 130 30.19 -23.36 3.96
N PHE A 131 29.97 -22.84 2.76
CA PHE A 131 28.75 -23.04 1.99
C PHE A 131 28.93 -23.83 0.69
N GLN A 132 30.08 -24.46 0.46
CA GLN A 132 30.32 -25.21 -0.80
C GLN A 132 29.35 -26.36 -1.04
N TYR A 133 28.84 -26.96 0.02
CA TYR A 133 27.90 -28.10 -0.03
C TYR A 133 26.44 -27.70 -0.23
N PHE A 134 26.12 -26.41 -0.06
CA PHE A 134 24.77 -25.94 -0.31
C PHE A 134 24.54 -25.84 -1.82
N ASN A 135 23.44 -26.46 -2.27
CA ASN A 135 23.08 -26.36 -3.67
C ASN A 135 22.51 -24.98 -4.00
N TYR A 136 22.35 -24.71 -5.30
CA TYR A 136 21.83 -23.45 -5.80
C TYR A 136 20.45 -23.13 -5.19
N SER A 137 19.55 -24.13 -5.13
CA SER A 137 18.20 -23.96 -4.63
C SER A 137 18.16 -23.61 -3.14
N HIS A 138 18.97 -24.26 -2.31
CA HIS A 138 19.04 -23.96 -0.88
C HIS A 138 19.45 -22.50 -0.62
N LEU A 139 20.45 -22.00 -1.31
CA LEU A 139 20.89 -20.62 -1.16
C LEU A 139 19.86 -19.62 -1.69
N ARG A 140 19.14 -19.98 -2.76
CA ARG A 140 18.05 -19.14 -3.29
C ARG A 140 16.87 -19.07 -2.33
N ILE A 141 16.47 -20.17 -1.71
CA ILE A 141 15.43 -20.21 -0.67
C ILE A 141 15.79 -19.32 0.52
N LEU A 142 17.07 -19.29 0.89
CA LEU A 142 17.59 -18.38 1.92
C LEU A 142 17.64 -16.90 1.49
N GLY A 143 17.24 -16.59 0.26
CA GLY A 143 17.20 -15.22 -0.27
C GLY A 143 18.53 -14.75 -0.88
N VAL A 144 19.46 -15.65 -1.17
CA VAL A 144 20.71 -15.30 -1.86
C VAL A 144 20.40 -14.97 -3.33
N PRO A 145 20.68 -13.76 -3.84
CA PRO A 145 20.51 -13.43 -5.25
C PRO A 145 21.24 -14.38 -6.19
N ALA A 146 20.69 -14.70 -7.36
CA ALA A 146 21.24 -15.66 -8.31
C ALA A 146 22.73 -15.41 -8.64
N GLN A 147 23.06 -14.14 -8.88
CA GLN A 147 24.44 -13.71 -9.18
C GLN A 147 25.41 -13.91 -8.03
N LEU A 148 24.94 -13.96 -6.79
CA LEU A 148 25.78 -14.09 -5.59
C LEU A 148 25.90 -15.53 -5.09
N VAL A 149 25.11 -16.47 -5.60
CA VAL A 149 25.17 -17.89 -5.19
C VAL A 149 26.58 -18.46 -5.32
N LYS A 150 27.26 -18.18 -6.45
CA LYS A 150 28.64 -18.63 -6.66
C LYS A 150 29.61 -17.96 -5.69
N ALA A 151 29.44 -16.70 -5.36
CA ALA A 151 30.24 -15.97 -4.41
C ALA A 151 30.07 -16.50 -2.99
N VAL A 152 28.83 -16.73 -2.55
CA VAL A 152 28.52 -17.34 -1.25
C VAL A 152 29.12 -18.74 -1.12
N ARG A 153 28.98 -19.60 -2.13
CA ARG A 153 29.55 -20.96 -2.12
C ARG A 153 31.08 -21.01 -2.06
N LYS A 154 31.73 -19.93 -2.53
CA LYS A 154 33.21 -19.81 -2.55
C LYS A 154 33.74 -18.85 -1.49
N ALA A 155 32.90 -18.35 -0.60
CA ALA A 155 33.29 -17.49 0.49
C ALA A 155 34.23 -18.27 1.45
N PRO A 156 35.49 -17.83 1.67
CA PRO A 156 36.45 -18.59 2.44
C PRO A 156 36.18 -18.55 3.95
N THR A 157 35.51 -17.54 4.43
CA THR A 157 35.17 -17.34 5.85
C THR A 157 33.77 -16.79 6.01
N LEU A 158 33.21 -16.85 7.22
CA LEU A 158 31.92 -16.22 7.56
C LEU A 158 32.00 -14.69 7.44
N ASP A 159 33.14 -14.08 7.80
CA ASP A 159 33.34 -12.64 7.65
C ASP A 159 33.22 -12.21 6.18
N SER A 160 33.66 -13.06 5.24
CA SER A 160 33.51 -12.82 3.81
C SER A 160 32.03 -12.77 3.36
N ILE A 161 31.12 -13.43 4.09
CA ILE A 161 29.66 -13.33 3.85
C ILE A 161 29.10 -11.99 4.32
N GLU A 162 29.58 -11.46 5.45
CA GLU A 162 29.20 -10.15 5.96
C GLU A 162 29.61 -9.02 5.00
N GLU A 163 30.78 -9.17 4.35
CA GLU A 163 31.29 -8.20 3.39
C GLU A 163 30.62 -8.25 2.00
N LEU A 164 29.89 -9.33 1.68
CA LEU A 164 29.20 -9.43 0.39
C LEU A 164 28.10 -8.38 0.26
N SER A 165 28.33 -7.42 -0.65
CA SER A 165 27.32 -6.46 -1.03
C SER A 165 26.19 -7.12 -1.83
N GLY A 166 24.94 -6.76 -1.55
CA GLY A 166 23.78 -7.29 -2.24
C GLY A 166 23.10 -8.49 -1.56
N LEU A 167 23.61 -8.98 -0.43
CA LEU A 167 22.88 -9.86 0.48
C LEU A 167 22.07 -9.03 1.47
N SER A 168 20.82 -9.43 1.72
CA SER A 168 20.03 -8.83 2.80
C SER A 168 20.62 -9.22 4.16
N GLU A 169 20.49 -8.36 5.18
CA GLU A 169 20.93 -8.68 6.54
C GLU A 169 20.27 -9.96 7.08
N GLN A 170 19.01 -10.20 6.73
CA GLN A 170 18.33 -11.44 7.07
C GLN A 170 18.99 -12.66 6.43
N THR A 171 19.33 -12.56 5.15
CA THR A 171 20.03 -13.66 4.45
C THR A 171 21.41 -13.92 5.05
N LYS A 172 22.16 -12.87 5.38
CA LYS A 172 23.44 -12.99 6.08
C LYS A 172 23.27 -13.69 7.43
N MET A 173 22.29 -13.24 8.23
CA MET A 173 22.01 -13.83 9.54
C MET A 173 21.71 -15.32 9.43
N TRP A 174 20.87 -15.75 8.47
CA TRP A 174 20.55 -17.17 8.29
C TRP A 174 21.76 -17.99 7.81
N LEU A 175 22.59 -17.43 6.94
CA LEU A 175 23.84 -18.09 6.52
C LEU A 175 24.78 -18.26 7.72
N LEU A 176 24.88 -17.25 8.59
CA LEU A 176 25.67 -17.32 9.81
C LEU A 176 25.11 -18.33 10.82
N GLU A 177 23.80 -18.36 11.02
CA GLU A 177 23.09 -19.32 11.87
C GLU A 177 23.34 -20.77 11.39
N LEU A 178 23.23 -21.00 10.08
CA LEU A 178 23.49 -22.31 9.48
C LEU A 178 24.92 -22.77 9.67
N ALA A 179 25.86 -21.83 9.68
CA ALA A 179 27.26 -22.15 9.88
C ALA A 179 27.62 -22.42 11.35
N THR A 180 26.78 -22.02 12.30
CA THR A 180 27.05 -22.07 13.74
C THR A 180 26.33 -23.15 14.52
N GLU A 181 25.54 -24.04 13.96
CA GLU A 181 24.85 -25.16 14.64
C GLU A 181 23.33 -25.26 14.43
N THR A 182 22.68 -24.31 13.75
CA THR A 182 21.25 -24.40 13.45
C THR A 182 21.03 -25.41 12.33
N LYS A 183 20.08 -26.32 12.48
CA LYS A 183 19.77 -27.28 11.43
C LYS A 183 19.20 -26.57 10.21
N LEU A 184 19.69 -26.95 9.03
CA LEU A 184 19.20 -26.42 7.74
C LEU A 184 17.67 -26.51 7.63
N GLU A 185 17.08 -27.54 8.24
CA GLU A 185 15.65 -27.78 8.32
C GLU A 185 14.88 -26.63 8.97
N ASP A 186 15.36 -26.13 10.09
CA ASP A 186 14.69 -25.06 10.86
C ASP A 186 14.71 -23.72 10.10
N VAL A 187 15.71 -23.52 9.24
CA VAL A 187 15.85 -22.31 8.42
C VAL A 187 15.12 -22.45 7.08
N LEU A 188 15.06 -23.66 6.50
CA LEU A 188 14.41 -23.91 5.22
C LEU A 188 12.89 -24.15 5.33
N PHE A 189 12.42 -24.61 6.48
CA PHE A 189 11.01 -24.97 6.70
C PHE A 189 10.17 -23.89 7.37
N ASP A 190 10.50 -22.63 7.19
CA ASP A 190 9.55 -21.56 7.49
C ASP A 190 8.34 -21.71 6.53
N PRO A 191 7.16 -22.14 7.03
CA PRO A 191 6.01 -22.45 6.18
C PRO A 191 5.53 -21.28 5.32
N GLY A 192 5.95 -20.06 5.67
CA GLY A 192 5.58 -18.84 4.96
C GLY A 192 6.29 -18.62 3.62
N ARG A 193 7.24 -19.49 3.21
CA ARG A 193 8.16 -19.16 2.12
C ARG A 193 8.17 -20.09 0.92
N LEU A 194 7.64 -21.28 1.05
CA LEU A 194 7.94 -22.32 0.07
C LEU A 194 7.04 -22.33 -1.15
N PHE A 195 5.74 -22.15 -0.96
CA PHE A 195 4.78 -22.21 -2.05
C PHE A 195 3.57 -21.33 -1.78
N PHE A 196 3.00 -20.77 -2.83
CA PHE A 196 1.71 -20.10 -2.77
C PHE A 196 0.83 -20.58 -3.94
N ARG A 197 -0.47 -20.47 -3.71
CA ARG A 197 -1.47 -20.87 -4.69
C ARG A 197 -1.55 -19.80 -5.77
N SER A 198 -1.56 -20.17 -7.03
CA SER A 198 -1.68 -19.24 -8.15
C SER A 198 -2.53 -19.84 -9.26
N THR A 199 -3.23 -18.99 -9.99
CA THR A 199 -3.87 -19.37 -11.25
C THR A 199 -2.94 -19.03 -12.42
N LEU A 200 -3.22 -19.61 -13.59
CA LEU A 200 -2.48 -19.30 -14.80
C LEU A 200 -2.56 -17.80 -15.14
N ASP A 201 -3.76 -17.20 -15.00
CA ASP A 201 -3.98 -15.79 -15.28
C ASP A 201 -3.20 -14.87 -14.32
N GLN A 202 -3.08 -15.26 -13.04
CA GLN A 202 -2.26 -14.56 -12.05
C GLN A 202 -0.78 -14.64 -12.42
N LEU A 203 -0.29 -15.81 -12.80
CA LEU A 203 1.09 -15.98 -13.23
C LEU A 203 1.39 -15.20 -14.52
N GLU A 204 0.47 -15.21 -15.48
CA GLU A 204 0.55 -14.37 -16.69
C GLU A 204 0.54 -12.87 -16.33
N GLY A 205 -0.31 -12.46 -15.39
CA GLY A 205 -0.38 -11.08 -14.89
C GLY A 205 0.94 -10.65 -14.27
N TYR A 206 1.57 -11.52 -13.47
CA TYR A 206 2.90 -11.29 -12.91
C TYR A 206 3.98 -11.15 -13.98
N CYS A 207 4.05 -12.09 -14.93
CA CYS A 207 5.03 -12.04 -16.01
C CYS A 207 4.86 -10.84 -16.95
N LYS A 208 3.62 -10.38 -17.13
CA LYS A 208 3.31 -9.16 -17.88
C LYS A 208 3.45 -7.88 -17.06
N GLY A 209 3.88 -7.98 -15.78
CA GLY A 209 4.02 -6.86 -14.84
C GLY A 209 2.72 -6.20 -14.42
N LYS A 210 1.57 -6.83 -14.70
CA LYS A 210 0.25 -6.36 -14.24
C LYS A 210 0.03 -6.62 -12.77
N ILE A 211 0.64 -7.67 -12.22
CA ILE A 211 0.63 -8.01 -10.79
C ILE A 211 2.06 -7.87 -10.29
N LYS A 212 2.29 -6.98 -9.34
CA LYS A 212 3.63 -6.66 -8.82
C LYS A 212 4.12 -7.65 -7.76
N ARG A 213 3.23 -8.44 -7.19
CA ARG A 213 3.53 -9.53 -6.26
C ARG A 213 2.55 -10.67 -6.48
N LEU A 214 3.08 -11.82 -6.79
CA LEU A 214 2.33 -13.06 -6.69
C LEU A 214 2.25 -13.39 -5.21
N MET A 215 1.10 -13.04 -4.63
CA MET A 215 0.62 -13.40 -3.33
C MET A 215 1.29 -12.91 -2.10
N LEU A 216 0.50 -12.45 -1.43
CA LEU A 216 0.36 -12.02 -0.08
C LEU A 216 0.35 -13.23 0.86
N ASN A 217 1.53 -13.76 1.20
CA ASN A 217 1.62 -14.51 2.43
C ASN A 217 1.38 -13.53 3.56
N LEU A 218 0.23 -13.67 4.21
CA LEU A 218 -0.07 -12.94 5.41
C LEU A 218 0.83 -13.48 6.52
N GLU A 219 1.52 -12.60 7.20
CA GLU A 219 2.21 -12.92 8.46
C GLU A 219 1.19 -13.44 9.50
N GLU A 220 1.65 -14.25 10.43
CA GLU A 220 0.78 -14.82 11.47
C GLU A 220 0.01 -13.73 12.24
N GLU A 221 0.65 -12.58 12.52
CA GLU A 221 0.00 -11.42 13.11
C GLU A 221 -1.16 -10.89 12.27
N GLN A 222 -1.01 -10.89 10.94
CA GLN A 222 -2.05 -10.45 10.00
C GLN A 222 -3.17 -11.48 9.87
N LYS A 223 -2.84 -12.78 9.80
CA LYS A 223 -3.82 -13.88 9.75
C LYS A 223 -4.79 -13.83 10.92
N LEU A 224 -4.30 -13.53 12.13
CA LEU A 224 -5.14 -13.38 13.32
C LEU A 224 -6.30 -12.39 13.09
N PHE A 225 -6.09 -11.33 12.32
CA PHE A 225 -7.12 -10.33 12.06
C PHE A 225 -8.00 -10.65 10.86
N VAL A 226 -7.58 -11.50 9.94
CA VAL A 226 -8.42 -11.98 8.84
C VAL A 226 -9.54 -12.87 9.38
N ASP A 227 -9.22 -13.81 10.25
CA ASP A 227 -10.13 -14.84 10.71
C ASP A 227 -10.88 -14.48 12.01
N LYS A 228 -10.39 -13.45 12.72
CA LYS A 228 -10.96 -13.06 14.01
C LYS A 228 -12.42 -12.62 13.87
N GLN A 229 -13.33 -13.44 14.37
CA GLN A 229 -14.75 -13.07 14.48
C GLN A 229 -14.92 -12.11 15.67
N ILE A 230 -15.50 -10.95 15.40
CA ILE A 230 -15.80 -9.95 16.42
C ILE A 230 -17.19 -9.38 16.11
N ASP A 231 -18.08 -9.53 17.04
CA ASP A 231 -19.50 -9.12 16.89
C ASP A 231 -19.73 -7.62 17.07
N GLU A 232 -18.68 -6.80 17.05
CA GLU A 232 -18.76 -5.36 17.27
C GLU A 232 -17.69 -4.61 16.47
N ALA A 233 -17.31 -3.43 16.93
CA ALA A 233 -16.29 -2.61 16.28
C ALA A 233 -14.87 -3.10 16.59
N LEU A 234 -14.06 -3.30 15.56
CA LEU A 234 -12.63 -3.58 15.65
C LEU A 234 -11.85 -2.50 14.92
N LEU A 235 -10.82 -1.95 15.54
CA LEU A 235 -9.88 -1.02 14.97
C LEU A 235 -8.50 -1.66 14.81
N LEU A 236 -8.00 -1.74 13.57
CA LEU A 236 -6.64 -2.16 13.28
C LEU A 236 -5.82 -0.94 12.82
N ARG A 237 -4.89 -0.52 13.66
CA ARG A 237 -3.93 0.54 13.35
C ARG A 237 -2.66 -0.07 12.76
N GLY A 238 -1.87 0.73 12.07
CA GLY A 238 -0.56 0.25 11.65
C GLY A 238 0.23 1.33 10.92
N CYS A 239 1.55 1.15 10.88
CA CYS A 239 2.42 2.03 10.09
C CYS A 239 2.20 1.85 8.58
N ALA A 240 2.77 2.75 7.78
CA ALA A 240 2.79 2.61 6.33
C ALA A 240 3.37 1.24 5.95
N GLY A 241 2.77 0.59 4.94
CA GLY A 241 3.28 -0.69 4.44
C GLY A 241 3.11 -1.90 5.36
N SER A 242 2.33 -1.81 6.44
CA SER A 242 2.11 -2.94 7.36
C SER A 242 1.05 -3.95 6.89
N GLY A 243 0.50 -3.81 5.69
CA GLY A 243 -0.47 -4.74 5.12
C GLY A 243 -1.90 -4.59 5.64
N LYS A 244 -2.25 -3.45 6.24
CA LYS A 244 -3.62 -3.17 6.73
C LYS A 244 -4.70 -3.38 5.69
N THR A 245 -4.55 -2.78 4.51
CA THR A 245 -5.47 -2.91 3.38
C THR A 245 -5.57 -4.36 2.93
N THR A 246 -4.45 -5.08 2.93
CA THR A 246 -4.41 -6.50 2.62
C THR A 246 -5.28 -7.32 3.58
N VAL A 247 -5.10 -7.14 4.89
CA VAL A 247 -5.93 -7.79 5.92
C VAL A 247 -7.41 -7.45 5.71
N ALA A 248 -7.72 -6.19 5.43
CA ALA A 248 -9.08 -5.73 5.19
C ALA A 248 -9.71 -6.39 3.96
N ILE A 249 -8.95 -6.53 2.86
CA ILE A 249 -9.39 -7.19 1.62
C ILE A 249 -9.65 -8.69 1.86
N TYR A 250 -8.71 -9.42 2.47
CA TYR A 250 -8.90 -10.84 2.77
C TYR A 250 -10.11 -11.07 3.67
N ARG A 251 -10.29 -10.23 4.69
CA ARG A 251 -11.46 -10.27 5.56
C ARG A 251 -12.77 -10.05 4.79
N ALA A 252 -12.77 -9.09 3.85
CA ALA A 252 -13.93 -8.84 2.98
C ALA A 252 -14.26 -10.04 2.09
N ILE A 253 -13.23 -10.65 1.50
CA ILE A 253 -13.38 -11.84 0.67
C ILE A 253 -13.95 -12.99 1.50
N ASN A 254 -13.37 -13.30 2.67
CA ASN A 254 -13.81 -14.41 3.52
C ASN A 254 -15.29 -14.30 3.91
N PHE A 255 -15.72 -13.10 4.33
CA PHE A 255 -17.12 -12.89 4.70
C PHE A 255 -18.06 -13.00 3.49
N ALA A 256 -17.70 -12.41 2.36
CA ALA A 256 -18.53 -12.48 1.16
C ALA A 256 -18.59 -13.91 0.57
N MET A 257 -17.50 -14.65 0.60
CA MET A 257 -17.47 -16.06 0.17
C MET A 257 -18.28 -16.97 1.09
N SER A 258 -18.43 -16.60 2.37
CA SER A 258 -19.36 -17.28 3.31
C SER A 258 -20.84 -16.92 3.07
N GLY A 259 -21.16 -16.21 1.99
CA GLY A 259 -22.54 -15.82 1.64
C GLY A 259 -23.07 -14.63 2.43
N GLU A 260 -22.22 -13.88 3.13
CA GLU A 260 -22.61 -12.80 3.99
C GLU A 260 -22.48 -11.44 3.30
N LYS A 261 -23.56 -10.65 3.29
CA LYS A 261 -23.58 -9.34 2.63
C LYS A 261 -22.57 -8.40 3.27
N THR A 262 -21.52 -8.09 2.55
CA THR A 262 -20.35 -7.36 3.01
C THR A 262 -20.15 -6.10 2.16
N ILE A 263 -19.75 -4.99 2.79
CA ILE A 263 -19.32 -3.79 2.09
C ILE A 263 -17.88 -3.43 2.48
N PHE A 264 -17.06 -3.16 1.47
CA PHE A 264 -15.71 -2.62 1.62
C PHE A 264 -15.70 -1.15 1.20
N LEU A 265 -15.53 -0.28 2.17
CA LEU A 265 -15.53 1.17 2.02
C LEU A 265 -14.11 1.72 2.05
N THR A 266 -13.79 2.60 1.12
CA THR A 266 -12.55 3.38 1.14
C THR A 266 -12.86 4.88 1.17
N PHE A 267 -11.82 5.69 1.40
CA PHE A 267 -11.98 7.14 1.40
C PHE A 267 -12.20 7.70 -0.02
N ASN A 268 -11.46 7.25 -1.04
CA ASN A 268 -11.53 7.81 -2.39
C ASN A 268 -11.82 6.75 -3.48
N LYS A 269 -12.23 7.23 -4.67
CA LYS A 269 -12.59 6.38 -5.82
C LYS A 269 -11.42 5.54 -6.33
N THR A 270 -10.20 6.09 -6.32
CA THR A 270 -9.01 5.40 -6.83
C THR A 270 -8.68 4.18 -5.99
N LEU A 271 -8.75 4.31 -4.65
CA LEU A 271 -8.55 3.19 -3.74
C LEU A 271 -9.65 2.13 -3.89
N ALA A 272 -10.90 2.54 -4.07
CA ALA A 272 -11.98 1.59 -4.31
C ALA A 272 -11.77 0.81 -5.61
N LYS A 273 -11.32 1.48 -6.69
CA LYS A 273 -10.98 0.83 -7.96
C LYS A 273 -9.80 -0.13 -7.77
N ALA A 274 -8.73 0.29 -7.10
CA ALA A 274 -7.55 -0.53 -6.83
C ALA A 274 -7.91 -1.77 -5.98
N ALA A 275 -8.69 -1.61 -4.90
CA ALA A 275 -9.15 -2.72 -4.08
C ALA A 275 -10.00 -3.71 -4.90
N LYS A 276 -10.91 -3.21 -5.75
CA LYS A 276 -11.74 -4.03 -6.62
C LYS A 276 -10.89 -4.84 -7.61
N THR A 277 -9.94 -4.20 -8.27
CA THR A 277 -9.00 -4.86 -9.18
C THR A 277 -8.19 -5.93 -8.45
N LEU A 278 -7.64 -5.60 -7.26
CA LEU A 278 -6.86 -6.55 -6.47
C LEU A 278 -7.70 -7.76 -6.03
N ILE A 279 -8.96 -7.57 -5.63
CA ILE A 279 -9.85 -8.67 -5.29
C ILE A 279 -10.10 -9.55 -6.52
N GLN A 280 -10.37 -8.97 -7.69
CA GLN A 280 -10.57 -9.71 -8.93
C GLN A 280 -9.31 -10.49 -9.34
N GLU A 281 -8.12 -9.92 -9.14
CA GLU A 281 -6.85 -10.61 -9.39
C GLU A 281 -6.61 -11.76 -8.42
N LEU A 282 -7.03 -11.62 -7.14
CA LEU A 282 -6.83 -12.64 -6.11
C LEU A 282 -7.73 -13.86 -6.30
N ILE A 283 -8.98 -13.66 -6.72
CA ILE A 283 -10.00 -14.75 -6.73
C ILE A 283 -10.73 -14.90 -8.08
N GLY A 284 -10.28 -14.21 -9.13
CA GLY A 284 -10.82 -14.27 -10.48
C GLY A 284 -11.99 -13.33 -10.73
N GLU A 285 -12.93 -13.22 -9.80
CA GLU A 285 -14.11 -12.36 -9.92
C GLU A 285 -14.48 -11.68 -8.60
N LEU A 286 -15.35 -10.70 -8.66
CA LEU A 286 -15.85 -10.06 -7.45
C LEU A 286 -16.94 -10.93 -6.83
N PRO A 287 -16.84 -11.32 -5.53
CA PRO A 287 -17.87 -12.13 -4.88
C PRO A 287 -19.25 -11.45 -4.95
N PRO A 288 -20.33 -12.20 -5.21
CA PRO A 288 -21.67 -11.62 -5.40
C PRO A 288 -22.19 -10.88 -4.15
N TYR A 289 -21.73 -11.25 -2.99
CA TYR A 289 -22.12 -10.62 -1.72
C TYR A 289 -21.19 -9.49 -1.27
N LEU A 290 -20.19 -9.11 -2.10
CA LEU A 290 -19.23 -8.05 -1.79
C LEU A 290 -19.50 -6.79 -2.64
N GLU A 291 -19.80 -5.70 -1.96
CA GLU A 291 -19.79 -4.37 -2.57
C GLU A 291 -18.48 -3.66 -2.22
N VAL A 292 -17.74 -3.17 -3.23
CA VAL A 292 -16.53 -2.37 -3.06
C VAL A 292 -16.76 -0.96 -3.60
N THR A 293 -16.63 0.06 -2.77
CA THR A 293 -16.90 1.45 -3.16
C THR A 293 -16.21 2.44 -2.21
N ASN A 294 -16.16 3.72 -2.61
CA ASN A 294 -15.79 4.78 -1.68
C ASN A 294 -17.05 5.36 -0.98
N ILE A 295 -16.84 5.90 0.23
CA ILE A 295 -17.96 6.36 1.08
C ILE A 295 -18.83 7.42 0.40
N ASP A 296 -18.23 8.42 -0.24
CA ASP A 296 -18.95 9.51 -0.91
C ASP A 296 -19.72 8.99 -2.14
N GLY A 297 -19.15 8.05 -2.89
CA GLY A 297 -19.79 7.38 -4.01
C GLY A 297 -21.00 6.55 -3.57
N TRP A 298 -20.90 5.87 -2.42
CA TRP A 298 -22.01 5.16 -1.82
C TRP A 298 -23.14 6.13 -1.42
N ILE A 299 -22.80 7.21 -0.71
CA ILE A 299 -23.73 8.27 -0.29
C ILE A 299 -24.49 8.84 -1.50
N MET A 300 -23.76 9.18 -2.56
CA MET A 300 -24.36 9.74 -3.80
C MET A 300 -25.37 8.76 -4.42
N ARG A 301 -25.04 7.48 -4.55
CA ARG A 301 -25.93 6.46 -5.10
C ARG A 301 -27.17 6.28 -4.21
N PHE A 302 -26.95 6.19 -2.90
CA PHE A 302 -28.04 6.07 -1.92
C PHE A 302 -29.03 7.24 -2.01
N LEU A 303 -28.57 8.48 -2.01
CA LEU A 303 -29.43 9.65 -2.08
C LEU A 303 -30.19 9.73 -3.42
N ARG A 304 -29.51 9.39 -4.54
CA ARG A 304 -30.17 9.30 -5.86
C ARG A 304 -31.26 8.24 -5.87
N SER A 305 -31.04 7.08 -5.28
CA SER A 305 -32.05 6.02 -5.18
C SER A 305 -33.28 6.42 -4.33
N ARG A 306 -33.11 7.42 -3.45
CA ARG A 306 -34.20 8.03 -2.65
C ARG A 306 -34.83 9.26 -3.31
N GLY A 307 -34.46 9.56 -4.57
CA GLY A 307 -35.05 10.66 -5.35
C GLY A 307 -34.49 12.05 -5.06
N HIS A 308 -33.37 12.15 -4.31
CA HIS A 308 -32.74 13.45 -4.07
C HIS A 308 -32.06 13.97 -5.34
N GLN A 309 -32.43 15.17 -5.77
CA GLN A 309 -31.72 15.92 -6.80
C GLN A 309 -30.74 16.89 -6.11
N MET A 310 -29.46 16.82 -6.51
CA MET A 310 -28.41 17.55 -5.82
C MET A 310 -27.43 18.17 -6.82
N THR A 311 -27.12 19.45 -6.61
CA THR A 311 -26.08 20.17 -7.37
C THR A 311 -24.91 20.44 -6.44
N LEU A 312 -23.80 19.74 -6.69
CA LEU A 312 -22.56 19.93 -5.92
C LEU A 312 -21.85 21.19 -6.38
N ILE A 313 -21.43 22.00 -5.41
CA ILE A 313 -20.55 23.13 -5.65
C ILE A 313 -19.14 22.64 -5.98
N ASN A 314 -18.48 23.27 -6.96
CA ASN A 314 -17.08 23.02 -7.26
C ASN A 314 -16.14 23.82 -6.35
N GLY A 315 -14.84 23.49 -6.36
CA GLY A 315 -13.85 24.10 -5.46
C GLY A 315 -13.62 25.61 -5.69
N GLN A 316 -13.78 26.09 -6.92
CA GLN A 316 -13.63 27.52 -7.26
C GLN A 316 -14.85 28.30 -6.77
N GLU A 317 -16.04 27.86 -7.08
CA GLU A 317 -17.31 28.45 -6.59
C GLU A 317 -17.33 28.48 -5.06
N GLN A 318 -16.92 27.39 -4.40
CA GLN A 318 -16.83 27.34 -2.95
C GLN A 318 -15.88 28.41 -2.39
N ARG A 319 -14.70 28.58 -3.00
CA ARG A 319 -13.75 29.62 -2.61
C ARG A 319 -14.36 31.02 -2.77
N GLU A 320 -15.04 31.27 -3.88
CA GLU A 320 -15.66 32.57 -4.16
C GLU A 320 -16.74 32.89 -3.11
N ILE A 321 -17.59 31.93 -2.74
CA ILE A 321 -18.58 32.11 -1.67
C ILE A 321 -17.89 32.42 -0.34
N TYR A 322 -16.85 31.68 0.07
CA TYR A 322 -16.13 31.98 1.31
C TYR A 322 -15.58 33.40 1.31
N LEU A 323 -14.98 33.84 0.20
CA LEU A 323 -14.46 35.22 0.09
C LEU A 323 -15.57 36.28 0.16
N GLN A 324 -16.75 36.02 -0.43
CA GLN A 324 -17.90 36.92 -0.34
C GLN A 324 -18.46 36.97 1.08
N VAL A 325 -18.64 35.82 1.72
CA VAL A 325 -19.14 35.72 3.11
C VAL A 325 -18.19 36.43 4.08
N LEU A 326 -16.89 36.25 3.95
CA LEU A 326 -15.91 36.93 4.80
C LEU A 326 -15.92 38.44 4.65
N LYS A 327 -16.27 38.96 3.47
CA LYS A 327 -16.48 40.38 3.25
C LYS A 327 -17.79 40.90 3.87
N SER A 328 -18.83 40.10 3.92
CA SER A 328 -20.16 40.49 4.37
C SER A 328 -20.38 40.36 5.88
N VAL A 329 -19.55 39.59 6.61
CA VAL A 329 -19.66 39.43 8.05
C VAL A 329 -19.43 40.78 8.76
N GLN A 330 -20.27 41.11 9.75
CA GLN A 330 -20.24 42.35 10.46
C GLN A 330 -18.83 42.63 11.07
N LEU A 331 -18.41 43.89 11.04
CA LEU A 331 -17.04 44.32 11.45
C LEU A 331 -16.65 43.82 12.84
N TYR A 332 -17.58 43.85 13.82
CA TYR A 332 -17.25 43.39 15.18
C TYR A 332 -17.02 41.89 15.27
N GLN A 333 -17.75 41.09 14.50
CA GLN A 333 -17.54 39.65 14.42
C GLN A 333 -16.23 39.33 13.70
N ARG A 334 -15.94 40.07 12.63
CA ARG A 334 -14.72 39.94 11.85
C ARG A 334 -13.48 40.24 12.66
N SER A 335 -13.53 41.15 13.65
CA SER A 335 -12.38 41.47 14.50
C SER A 335 -11.83 40.30 15.31
N TYR A 336 -12.63 39.23 15.56
CA TYR A 336 -12.18 38.03 16.30
C TYR A 336 -11.61 36.95 15.40
N VAL A 337 -11.80 37.04 14.07
CA VAL A 337 -11.45 35.98 13.09
C VAL A 337 -10.80 36.56 11.82
N HIS A 338 -10.50 37.87 11.84
CA HIS A 338 -10.02 38.61 10.67
C HIS A 338 -8.73 38.05 10.09
N ASP A 339 -7.88 37.47 10.92
CA ASP A 339 -6.57 37.02 10.53
C ASP A 339 -6.55 35.61 9.97
N PHE A 340 -7.67 34.86 10.07
CA PHE A 340 -7.76 33.52 9.55
C PHE A 340 -8.05 33.50 8.04
N PRO A 341 -7.31 32.68 7.24
CA PRO A 341 -7.59 32.52 5.83
C PRO A 341 -8.92 31.80 5.59
N TRP A 342 -9.52 31.96 4.41
CA TRP A 342 -10.76 31.29 4.06
C TRP A 342 -10.68 29.75 4.19
N THR A 343 -9.50 29.16 3.97
CA THR A 343 -9.23 27.74 4.11
C THR A 343 -9.40 27.26 5.55
N PHE A 344 -9.09 28.10 6.54
CA PHE A 344 -9.34 27.79 7.94
C PHE A 344 -10.85 27.57 8.22
N PHE A 345 -11.71 28.47 7.72
CA PHE A 345 -13.16 28.36 7.89
C PHE A 345 -13.71 27.16 7.12
N ARG A 346 -13.25 26.93 5.90
CA ARG A 346 -13.60 25.75 5.13
C ARG A 346 -13.33 24.48 5.95
N ASP A 347 -12.12 24.33 6.48
CA ASP A 347 -11.74 23.14 7.23
C ASP A 347 -12.45 23.05 8.58
N GLU A 348 -12.70 24.16 9.27
CA GLU A 348 -13.47 24.19 10.52
C GLU A 348 -14.94 23.81 10.30
N ILE A 349 -15.57 24.39 9.28
CA ILE A 349 -16.95 24.07 8.92
C ILE A 349 -17.08 22.61 8.45
N ALA A 350 -16.20 22.19 7.57
CA ALA A 350 -16.25 20.84 6.99
C ALA A 350 -15.98 19.75 8.04
N ARG A 351 -14.97 19.91 8.88
CA ARG A 351 -14.49 18.86 9.79
C ARG A 351 -15.08 18.92 11.19
N VAL A 352 -15.28 20.14 11.72
CA VAL A 352 -15.77 20.30 13.09
C VAL A 352 -17.30 20.47 13.09
N ILE A 353 -17.85 21.41 12.35
CA ILE A 353 -19.29 21.68 12.38
C ILE A 353 -20.06 20.57 11.63
N LYS A 354 -19.95 20.52 10.32
CA LYS A 354 -20.66 19.53 9.48
C LYS A 354 -20.18 18.12 9.72
N GLY A 355 -18.86 17.94 9.86
CA GLY A 355 -18.25 16.63 10.08
C GLY A 355 -18.69 15.92 11.37
N ASN A 356 -19.13 16.67 12.38
CA ASN A 356 -19.75 16.12 13.59
C ASN A 356 -21.28 16.15 13.57
N GLY A 357 -21.89 16.71 12.52
CA GLY A 357 -23.34 16.83 12.41
C GLY A 357 -23.95 17.91 13.33
N ILE A 358 -23.18 18.96 13.65
CA ILE A 358 -23.61 20.04 14.52
C ILE A 358 -24.60 20.93 13.75
N THR A 359 -25.73 21.21 14.38
CA THR A 359 -26.80 22.02 13.80
C THR A 359 -27.19 23.23 14.66
N LYS A 360 -26.58 23.39 15.85
CA LYS A 360 -26.83 24.49 16.77
C LYS A 360 -25.52 25.11 17.24
N GLU A 361 -25.52 26.43 17.44
CA GLU A 361 -24.34 27.15 17.91
C GLU A 361 -23.86 26.66 19.27
N GLU A 362 -24.80 26.38 20.20
CA GLU A 362 -24.47 25.93 21.55
C GLU A 362 -23.63 24.64 21.53
N ASP A 363 -23.98 23.70 20.63
CA ASP A 363 -23.25 22.45 20.48
C ASP A 363 -21.85 22.68 19.91
N TYR A 364 -21.71 23.62 18.97
CA TYR A 364 -20.41 24.02 18.43
C TYR A 364 -19.53 24.72 19.48
N LEU A 365 -20.14 25.56 20.31
CA LEU A 365 -19.42 26.24 21.40
C LEU A 365 -18.91 25.26 22.47
N ALA A 366 -19.63 24.14 22.66
CA ALA A 366 -19.33 23.14 23.68
C ALA A 366 -18.38 22.02 23.19
N ILE A 367 -18.33 21.73 21.88
CA ILE A 367 -17.61 20.57 21.37
C ILE A 367 -16.08 20.68 21.58
N PRO A 368 -15.40 19.63 22.06
CA PRO A 368 -13.95 19.55 22.01
C PRO A 368 -13.46 19.48 20.58
N ARG A 369 -12.52 20.34 20.20
CA ARG A 369 -11.95 20.41 18.85
C ARG A 369 -10.71 19.52 18.76
N TYR A 370 -10.91 18.20 18.74
CA TYR A 370 -9.82 17.23 18.65
C TYR A 370 -8.95 17.45 17.41
N GLY A 371 -7.63 17.46 17.59
CA GLY A 371 -6.66 17.63 16.50
C GLY A 371 -6.58 19.06 15.94
N ARG A 372 -7.37 19.99 16.47
CA ARG A 372 -7.29 21.42 16.18
C ARG A 372 -6.68 22.13 17.37
N LYS A 373 -5.45 22.63 17.24
CA LYS A 373 -4.72 23.29 18.33
C LYS A 373 -5.04 24.78 18.44
N THR A 374 -5.39 25.43 17.34
CA THR A 374 -5.81 26.85 17.39
C THR A 374 -6.96 27.01 18.36
N ALA A 375 -6.66 27.60 19.50
CA ALA A 375 -7.63 27.83 20.56
C ALA A 375 -8.61 28.92 20.14
N LEU A 376 -9.74 28.54 19.54
CA LEU A 376 -10.83 29.49 19.31
C LEU A 376 -11.53 29.80 20.63
N LYS A 377 -11.34 31.00 21.14
CA LYS A 377 -12.11 31.56 22.27
C LYS A 377 -13.59 31.61 21.88
N ARG A 378 -14.48 31.67 22.88
CA ARG A 378 -15.93 31.63 22.67
C ARG A 378 -16.42 32.65 21.63
N LYS A 379 -15.90 33.90 21.67
CA LYS A 379 -16.26 34.94 20.69
C LYS A 379 -15.83 34.61 19.26
N ALA A 380 -14.64 34.04 19.10
CA ALA A 380 -14.17 33.61 17.79
C ALA A 380 -14.97 32.39 17.26
N ARG A 381 -15.42 31.48 18.13
CA ARG A 381 -16.33 30.40 17.74
C ARG A 381 -17.68 30.96 17.29
N SER A 382 -18.29 31.91 18.03
CA SER A 382 -19.53 32.56 17.58
C SER A 382 -19.37 33.26 16.23
N ALA A 383 -18.25 33.96 16.02
CA ALA A 383 -17.96 34.60 14.74
C ALA A 383 -17.80 33.54 13.59
N THR A 384 -17.16 32.39 13.88
CA THR A 384 -17.05 31.27 12.93
C THR A 384 -18.44 30.66 12.63
N TRP A 385 -19.30 30.56 13.63
CA TRP A 385 -20.69 30.11 13.43
C TRP A 385 -21.47 31.06 12.52
N ALA A 386 -21.38 32.37 12.71
CA ALA A 386 -21.99 33.34 11.81
C ALA A 386 -21.48 33.23 10.36
N ILE A 387 -20.19 32.93 10.16
CA ILE A 387 -19.61 32.63 8.84
C ILE A 387 -20.23 31.34 8.28
N TYR A 388 -20.41 30.30 9.09
CA TYR A 388 -21.08 29.07 8.68
C TYR A 388 -22.52 29.30 8.24
N GLU A 389 -23.31 30.06 9.01
CA GLU A 389 -24.72 30.37 8.66
C GLU A 389 -24.79 31.16 7.35
N ALA A 390 -23.94 32.19 7.18
CA ALA A 390 -23.89 32.95 5.94
C ALA A 390 -23.45 32.10 4.75
N TYR A 391 -22.51 31.18 4.95
CA TYR A 391 -22.09 30.22 3.92
C TYR A 391 -23.24 29.29 3.54
N GLN A 392 -23.96 28.74 4.51
CA GLN A 392 -25.11 27.87 4.27
C GLN A 392 -26.26 28.61 3.54
N GLN A 393 -26.49 29.86 3.93
CA GLN A 393 -27.46 30.69 3.24
C GLN A 393 -27.11 30.86 1.75
N LYS A 394 -25.84 31.14 1.45
CA LYS A 394 -25.36 31.27 0.06
C LYS A 394 -25.53 29.98 -0.74
N LEU A 395 -25.23 28.83 -0.14
CA LEU A 395 -25.47 27.52 -0.77
C LEU A 395 -26.95 27.34 -1.09
N GLN A 396 -27.86 27.66 -0.14
CA GLN A 396 -29.32 27.54 -0.32
C GLN A 396 -29.86 28.48 -1.41
N GLU A 397 -29.41 29.74 -1.44
CA GLU A 397 -29.77 30.73 -2.45
C GLU A 397 -29.49 30.24 -3.87
N ASN A 398 -28.37 29.54 -4.06
CA ASN A 398 -27.92 28.97 -5.33
C ASN A 398 -28.40 27.53 -5.57
N LYS A 399 -29.13 26.92 -4.65
CA LYS A 399 -29.53 25.50 -4.67
C LYS A 399 -28.32 24.55 -4.78
N TRP A 400 -27.23 24.93 -4.17
CA TRP A 400 -25.98 24.14 -4.09
C TRP A 400 -25.87 23.43 -2.76
N ILE A 401 -25.12 22.33 -2.77
CA ILE A 401 -24.67 21.61 -1.57
C ILE A 401 -23.17 21.31 -1.68
N ASP A 402 -22.49 21.20 -0.56
CA ASP A 402 -21.12 20.70 -0.53
C ASP A 402 -21.07 19.20 -0.16
N TRP A 403 -19.87 18.60 -0.22
CA TRP A 403 -19.66 17.19 0.07
C TRP A 403 -20.07 16.80 1.50
N GLN A 404 -19.96 17.71 2.46
CA GLN A 404 -20.33 17.46 3.85
C GLN A 404 -21.83 17.50 4.04
N ASP A 405 -22.54 18.34 3.29
CA ASP A 405 -24.01 18.37 3.27
C ASP A 405 -24.59 17.04 2.77
N LEU A 406 -23.94 16.41 1.76
CA LEU A 406 -24.33 15.07 1.31
C LEU A 406 -24.31 14.05 2.46
N SER A 407 -23.24 14.05 3.25
CA SER A 407 -23.11 13.15 4.40
C SER A 407 -24.19 13.41 5.45
N LEU A 408 -24.51 14.68 5.72
CA LEU A 408 -25.58 15.05 6.66
C LEU A 408 -26.95 14.61 6.18
N ILE A 409 -27.26 14.83 4.90
CA ILE A 409 -28.55 14.44 4.28
C ILE A 409 -28.68 12.91 4.32
N ALA A 410 -27.63 12.19 3.91
CA ALA A 410 -27.61 10.72 3.92
C ALA A 410 -27.80 10.14 5.31
N TYR A 411 -27.14 10.71 6.33
CA TYR A 411 -27.30 10.27 7.71
C TYR A 411 -28.75 10.46 8.21
N LYS A 412 -29.36 11.63 7.92
CA LYS A 412 -30.75 11.90 8.26
C LYS A 412 -31.71 10.94 7.56
N GLU A 413 -31.45 10.67 6.26
CA GLU A 413 -32.27 9.76 5.47
C GLU A 413 -32.17 8.31 5.98
N LEU A 414 -30.96 7.82 6.28
CA LEU A 414 -30.75 6.51 6.91
C LEU A 414 -31.39 6.40 8.30
N PHE A 415 -31.53 7.52 9.00
CA PHE A 415 -32.22 7.53 10.30
C PHE A 415 -33.72 7.40 10.13
N ARG A 416 -34.31 8.08 9.13
CA ARG A 416 -35.74 8.05 8.85
C ARG A 416 -36.19 6.74 8.19
N SER A 417 -35.39 6.28 7.24
CA SER A 417 -35.66 5.11 6.43
C SER A 417 -34.43 4.26 6.28
N PRO A 418 -34.16 3.33 7.22
CA PRO A 418 -33.02 2.40 7.15
C PRO A 418 -33.00 1.59 5.85
N LEU A 419 -31.87 0.93 5.57
CA LEU A 419 -31.74 0.04 4.43
C LEU A 419 -32.68 -1.16 4.60
N SER A 420 -33.39 -1.52 3.52
CA SER A 420 -34.21 -2.75 3.48
C SER A 420 -33.34 -4.00 3.60
N GLU A 421 -32.15 -3.95 3.00
CA GLU A 421 -31.17 -5.02 3.04
C GLU A 421 -29.83 -4.50 3.55
N PRO A 422 -29.66 -4.41 4.88
CA PRO A 422 -28.42 -3.94 5.50
C PRO A 422 -27.28 -4.96 5.33
N TYR A 423 -26.04 -4.47 5.44
CA TYR A 423 -24.86 -5.31 5.43
C TYR A 423 -24.66 -5.98 6.79
N LYS A 424 -24.12 -7.21 6.77
CA LYS A 424 -23.69 -7.88 8.00
C LYS A 424 -22.32 -7.41 8.41
N TYR A 425 -21.43 -7.22 7.43
CA TYR A 425 -20.07 -6.76 7.66
C TYR A 425 -19.78 -5.47 6.92
N VAL A 426 -19.24 -4.50 7.65
CA VAL A 426 -18.78 -3.22 7.10
C VAL A 426 -17.28 -3.12 7.35
N ILE A 427 -16.51 -3.06 6.28
CA ILE A 427 -15.05 -2.93 6.34
C ILE A 427 -14.70 -1.54 5.81
N VAL A 428 -13.92 -0.79 6.57
CA VAL A 428 -13.55 0.59 6.26
C VAL A 428 -12.05 0.72 6.21
N ASP A 429 -11.51 0.94 5.04
CA ASP A 429 -10.10 1.25 4.84
C ASP A 429 -9.84 2.76 4.84
N GLU A 430 -8.63 3.17 5.20
CA GLU A 430 -8.21 4.57 5.39
C GLU A 430 -9.14 5.34 6.35
N SER A 431 -9.57 4.68 7.41
CA SER A 431 -10.57 5.19 8.37
C SER A 431 -10.17 6.48 9.08
N GLN A 432 -8.86 6.83 9.11
CA GLN A 432 -8.36 8.08 9.70
C GLN A 432 -8.83 9.33 8.94
N ASP A 433 -9.25 9.21 7.68
CA ASP A 433 -9.70 10.34 6.84
C ASP A 433 -11.19 10.62 6.94
N LEU A 434 -11.97 9.70 7.51
CA LEU A 434 -13.42 9.87 7.66
C LEU A 434 -13.78 10.95 8.69
N THR A 435 -14.92 11.60 8.46
CA THR A 435 -15.56 12.46 9.44
C THR A 435 -16.43 11.64 10.40
N SER A 436 -16.77 12.21 11.57
CA SER A 436 -17.67 11.57 12.54
C SER A 436 -18.99 11.14 11.93
N ILE A 437 -19.57 11.97 11.06
CA ILE A 437 -20.84 11.66 10.39
C ILE A 437 -20.70 10.49 9.41
N GLN A 438 -19.57 10.39 8.68
CA GLN A 438 -19.31 9.27 7.79
C GLN A 438 -19.10 7.96 8.56
N VAL A 439 -18.45 8.01 9.71
CA VAL A 439 -18.34 6.85 10.62
C VAL A 439 -19.73 6.41 11.11
N ARG A 440 -20.59 7.36 11.48
CA ARG A 440 -21.98 7.06 11.89
C ARG A 440 -22.80 6.51 10.72
N ILE A 441 -22.58 6.97 9.50
CA ILE A 441 -23.19 6.38 8.29
C ILE A 441 -22.73 4.93 8.17
N ALA A 442 -21.44 4.65 8.21
CA ALA A 442 -20.91 3.29 8.11
C ALA A 442 -21.54 2.33 9.15
N GLN A 443 -21.74 2.80 10.38
CA GLN A 443 -22.46 2.03 11.42
C GLN A 443 -23.92 1.78 11.05
N ARG A 444 -24.59 2.74 10.40
CA ARG A 444 -25.99 2.63 9.99
C ARG A 444 -26.21 1.71 8.78
N LEU A 445 -25.15 1.38 8.06
CA LEU A 445 -25.21 0.39 6.97
C LEU A 445 -25.41 -1.04 7.51
N MET A 446 -25.05 -1.29 8.77
CA MET A 446 -25.16 -2.62 9.39
C MET A 446 -26.59 -2.96 9.75
N LYS A 447 -26.87 -4.25 9.75
CA LYS A 447 -28.10 -4.84 10.25
C LYS A 447 -28.21 -4.61 11.76
N GLY A 448 -28.98 -3.61 12.19
CA GLY A 448 -29.37 -3.30 13.56
C GLY A 448 -28.44 -3.80 14.70
N LYS A 449 -28.86 -3.72 15.96
CA LYS A 449 -28.11 -4.30 17.11
C LYS A 449 -28.16 -5.84 17.16
N SER A 450 -28.11 -6.50 16.01
CA SER A 450 -27.97 -7.95 15.94
C SER A 450 -26.58 -8.32 16.45
N THR A 451 -26.50 -9.26 17.33
CA THR A 451 -25.28 -9.82 17.96
C THR A 451 -24.26 -10.39 17.00
N ALA A 452 -24.48 -10.29 15.68
CA ALA A 452 -23.65 -10.90 14.64
C ALA A 452 -23.20 -9.91 13.53
N ALA A 453 -23.39 -8.60 13.70
CA ALA A 453 -22.96 -7.60 12.72
C ALA A 453 -21.71 -6.87 13.20
N SER A 454 -20.67 -6.73 12.38
CA SER A 454 -19.44 -6.08 12.79
C SER A 454 -18.93 -5.02 11.82
N ILE A 455 -18.26 -4.00 12.39
CA ILE A 455 -17.52 -3.00 11.64
C ILE A 455 -16.02 -3.16 11.90
N PHE A 456 -15.27 -3.34 10.83
CA PHE A 456 -13.82 -3.45 10.87
C PHE A 456 -13.19 -2.21 10.24
N MET A 457 -12.47 -1.45 11.04
CA MET A 457 -11.86 -0.21 10.60
C MET A 457 -10.34 -0.36 10.57
N VAL A 458 -9.72 0.00 9.49
CA VAL A 458 -8.26 0.01 9.36
C VAL A 458 -7.77 1.41 8.99
N GLY A 459 -6.60 1.79 9.53
CA GLY A 459 -6.06 3.11 9.27
C GLY A 459 -4.62 3.32 9.74
N ASP A 460 -3.97 4.31 9.11
CA ASP A 460 -2.64 4.79 9.49
C ASP A 460 -2.74 6.23 9.99
N TYR A 461 -2.67 6.40 11.28
CA TYR A 461 -2.84 7.71 11.92
C TYR A 461 -1.61 8.61 11.79
N SER A 462 -0.45 8.05 11.43
CA SER A 462 0.73 8.83 11.05
C SER A 462 0.60 9.50 9.67
N GLN A 463 -0.33 9.02 8.84
CA GLN A 463 -0.66 9.57 7.53
C GLN A 463 -1.91 10.48 7.53
N THR A 464 -2.32 10.95 8.69
CA THR A 464 -3.50 11.83 8.81
C THR A 464 -3.17 13.23 8.31
N LEU A 465 -3.57 13.54 7.08
CA LEU A 465 -3.41 14.88 6.47
C LEU A 465 -4.42 15.89 7.01
N TYR A 466 -5.51 15.39 7.59
CA TYR A 466 -6.59 16.20 8.13
C TYR A 466 -6.83 15.84 9.57
N SER A 467 -6.87 16.83 10.46
CA SER A 467 -7.25 16.57 11.85
C SER A 467 -8.64 15.93 11.89
N ARG A 468 -8.79 14.80 12.57
CA ARG A 468 -10.04 14.03 12.60
C ARG A 468 -11.22 14.82 13.17
N GLY A 469 -10.96 15.71 14.10
CA GLY A 469 -11.98 16.58 14.69
C GLY A 469 -12.94 15.90 15.68
N PHE A 470 -12.78 14.60 15.95
CA PHE A 470 -13.62 13.82 16.85
C PHE A 470 -12.86 12.62 17.45
N SER A 471 -13.37 12.10 18.59
CA SER A 471 -12.95 10.80 19.10
C SER A 471 -13.89 9.68 18.63
N TRP A 472 -13.40 8.44 18.60
CA TRP A 472 -14.22 7.27 18.24
C TRP A 472 -15.49 7.15 19.08
N LYS A 473 -15.37 7.45 20.38
CA LYS A 473 -16.51 7.47 21.32
C LYS A 473 -17.56 8.51 20.90
N GLN A 474 -17.14 9.71 20.45
CA GLN A 474 -18.05 10.73 19.94
C GLN A 474 -18.75 10.29 18.65
N ALA A 475 -18.06 9.53 17.79
CA ALA A 475 -18.67 8.93 16.60
C ALA A 475 -19.58 7.72 16.93
N GLY A 476 -19.71 7.34 18.21
CA GLY A 476 -20.56 6.23 18.63
C GLY A 476 -19.90 4.85 18.56
N LEU A 477 -18.57 4.78 18.30
CA LEU A 477 -17.81 3.54 18.24
C LEU A 477 -17.16 3.24 19.60
N GLN A 478 -17.44 2.07 20.15
CA GLN A 478 -16.77 1.56 21.34
C GLN A 478 -15.66 0.61 20.91
N ILE A 479 -14.43 1.11 20.89
CA ILE A 479 -13.24 0.35 20.49
C ILE A 479 -12.30 0.04 21.65
N GLN A 480 -12.71 0.34 22.89
CA GLN A 480 -11.90 0.07 24.06
C GLN A 480 -11.64 -1.44 24.20
N GLY A 481 -10.36 -1.83 24.31
CA GLY A 481 -9.95 -3.24 24.32
C GLY A 481 -10.01 -3.94 22.95
N ARG A 482 -10.41 -3.23 21.86
CA ARG A 482 -10.55 -3.77 20.51
C ARG A 482 -9.77 -2.96 19.47
N SER A 483 -8.71 -2.32 19.93
CA SER A 483 -7.78 -1.59 19.06
C SER A 483 -6.44 -2.31 19.07
N PHE A 484 -5.99 -2.72 17.89
CA PHE A 484 -4.75 -3.47 17.66
C PHE A 484 -3.85 -2.71 16.74
N SER A 485 -2.58 -3.12 16.64
CA SER A 485 -1.63 -2.43 15.76
C SER A 485 -0.69 -3.40 15.05
N LEU A 486 -0.48 -3.18 13.76
CA LEU A 486 0.54 -3.82 12.94
C LEU A 486 1.76 -2.90 12.84
N LYS A 487 2.91 -3.38 13.28
CA LYS A 487 4.12 -2.56 13.39
C LYS A 487 5.12 -2.76 12.24
N ARG A 488 5.16 -3.96 11.62
CA ARG A 488 6.11 -4.25 10.56
C ARG A 488 5.77 -3.54 9.26
N ASN A 489 6.77 -2.88 8.69
CA ASN A 489 6.68 -2.28 7.35
C ASN A 489 7.23 -3.25 6.31
N PHE A 490 6.35 -3.86 5.51
CA PHE A 490 6.72 -4.81 4.44
C PHE A 490 6.88 -4.16 3.06
N ARG A 491 6.48 -2.91 2.93
CA ARG A 491 6.44 -2.18 1.66
C ARG A 491 7.79 -1.63 1.27
N ASN A 492 8.30 -0.77 2.13
CA ASN A 492 9.48 0.05 1.83
C ASN A 492 10.76 -0.73 2.09
N THR A 493 11.82 -0.43 1.36
CA THR A 493 13.16 -0.81 1.79
C THR A 493 13.49 -0.13 3.12
N ARG A 494 14.42 -0.71 3.86
CA ARG A 494 14.83 -0.20 5.18
C ARG A 494 15.26 1.27 5.09
N GLN A 495 16.05 1.63 4.08
CA GLN A 495 16.57 2.98 3.88
C GLN A 495 15.45 4.01 3.64
N ILE A 496 14.45 3.66 2.84
CA ILE A 496 13.28 4.53 2.62
C ILE A 496 12.47 4.66 3.91
N ALA A 497 12.25 3.56 4.62
CA ALA A 497 11.49 3.55 5.86
C ALA A 497 12.17 4.33 6.98
N GLU A 498 13.50 4.23 7.11
CA GLU A 498 14.31 5.02 8.06
C GLU A 498 14.25 6.51 7.73
N THR A 499 14.33 6.88 6.45
CA THR A 499 14.20 8.27 6.00
C THR A 499 12.81 8.83 6.33
N ALA A 500 11.75 8.07 6.07
CA ALA A 500 10.39 8.47 6.41
C ALA A 500 10.21 8.63 7.93
N ALA A 501 10.73 7.69 8.72
CA ALA A 501 10.65 7.75 10.18
C ALA A 501 11.42 8.94 10.76
N ALA A 502 12.60 9.24 10.22
CA ALA A 502 13.39 10.41 10.63
C ALA A 502 12.64 11.72 10.38
N LEU A 503 12.00 11.87 9.21
CA LEU A 503 11.15 13.03 8.91
C LEU A 503 9.98 13.11 9.90
N ASN A 504 9.28 12.02 10.13
CA ASN A 504 8.10 11.98 11.00
C ASN A 504 8.46 12.17 12.48
N ALA A 505 9.73 11.99 12.86
CA ALA A 505 10.21 12.22 14.22
C ALA A 505 10.03 13.68 14.68
N TYR A 506 9.98 14.63 13.75
CA TYR A 506 9.71 16.04 14.00
C TYR A 506 8.21 16.38 14.18
N ASN A 507 7.31 15.42 13.97
CA ASN A 507 5.87 15.60 14.15
C ASN A 507 5.45 15.20 15.58
N GLU A 508 5.56 16.14 16.53
CA GLU A 508 5.24 15.89 17.95
C GLU A 508 3.76 15.56 18.16
N ASN A 509 2.87 16.22 17.40
CA ASN A 509 1.43 16.07 17.54
C ASN A 509 0.93 14.66 17.17
N VAL A 510 1.54 14.06 16.16
CA VAL A 510 1.23 12.69 15.75
C VAL A 510 1.59 11.72 16.86
N LYS A 511 2.74 11.89 17.51
CA LYS A 511 3.20 11.06 18.64
C LYS A 511 2.30 11.21 19.88
N MET A 512 1.88 12.42 20.19
CA MET A 512 1.02 12.71 21.34
C MET A 512 -0.41 12.21 21.18
N SER A 513 -0.84 11.87 19.96
CA SER A 513 -2.21 11.39 19.71
C SER A 513 -2.54 10.05 20.38
N GLY A 514 -1.55 9.28 20.82
CA GLY A 514 -1.70 7.92 21.34
C GLY A 514 -2.18 6.89 20.28
N GLU A 515 -2.35 7.32 19.05
CA GLU A 515 -2.75 6.48 17.91
C GLU A 515 -1.59 6.17 16.97
N TYR A 516 -0.44 6.79 17.19
CA TYR A 516 0.79 6.55 16.45
C TYR A 516 1.30 5.12 16.69
N VAL A 517 1.77 4.49 15.63
CA VAL A 517 2.40 3.17 15.68
C VAL A 517 3.83 3.31 15.19
N ASP A 518 4.80 3.07 16.09
CA ASP A 518 6.22 3.04 15.70
C ASP A 518 6.47 1.90 14.71
N PRO A 519 7.05 2.19 13.54
CA PRO A 519 7.32 1.16 12.55
C PRO A 519 8.49 0.28 13.00
N LEU A 520 8.32 -1.03 12.86
CA LEU A 520 9.43 -1.99 12.86
C LEU A 520 9.88 -2.18 11.41
N PHE A 521 11.15 -1.91 11.16
CA PHE A 521 11.72 -2.05 9.82
C PHE A 521 11.94 -3.51 9.49
N THR A 522 11.61 -3.89 8.27
CA THR A 522 12.00 -5.21 7.73
C THR A 522 13.45 -5.17 7.28
N ASN A 523 14.01 -6.36 7.06
CA ASN A 523 15.41 -6.49 6.60
C ASN A 523 15.55 -6.29 5.08
N ARG A 524 14.52 -5.80 4.40
CA ARG A 524 14.56 -5.52 2.97
C ARG A 524 15.45 -4.33 2.69
N GLN A 525 16.66 -4.61 2.20
CA GLN A 525 17.65 -3.59 1.86
C GLN A 525 17.40 -3.02 0.47
N GLY A 526 17.69 -1.74 0.31
CA GLY A 526 17.61 -1.02 -0.97
C GLY A 526 18.61 0.14 -1.02
N PRO A 527 18.60 0.92 -2.10
CA PRO A 527 19.44 2.11 -2.17
C PRO A 527 18.96 3.17 -1.17
N TRP A 528 19.89 3.98 -0.67
CA TRP A 528 19.53 5.20 0.05
C TRP A 528 18.78 6.14 -0.88
N PRO A 529 17.74 6.85 -0.38
CA PRO A 529 17.06 7.87 -1.15
C PRO A 529 18.03 8.90 -1.72
N VAL A 530 17.78 9.31 -2.96
CA VAL A 530 18.64 10.26 -3.68
C VAL A 530 17.98 11.64 -3.69
N LEU A 531 18.73 12.66 -3.30
CA LEU A 531 18.37 14.05 -3.54
C LEU A 531 19.01 14.52 -4.84
N LEU A 532 18.17 14.84 -5.83
CA LEU A 532 18.58 15.49 -7.07
C LEU A 532 18.50 17.01 -6.87
N GLU A 533 19.63 17.66 -6.71
CA GLU A 533 19.72 19.12 -6.59
C GLU A 533 19.79 19.76 -7.97
N CYS A 534 18.77 20.55 -8.30
CA CYS A 534 18.67 21.27 -9.56
C CYS A 534 19.00 22.75 -9.36
N ASP A 535 19.74 23.35 -10.29
CA ASP A 535 20.12 24.77 -10.20
C ASP A 535 18.90 25.69 -10.45
N ILE A 536 17.98 25.30 -11.31
CA ILE A 536 16.78 26.06 -11.68
C ILE A 536 15.56 25.14 -11.65
N THR A 537 14.41 25.66 -11.23
CA THR A 537 13.15 24.89 -11.15
C THR A 537 12.74 24.24 -12.47
N ASP A 538 12.99 24.90 -13.61
CA ASP A 538 12.69 24.37 -14.95
C ASP A 538 13.54 23.14 -15.32
N THR A 539 14.67 22.92 -14.62
CA THR A 539 15.53 21.77 -14.87
C THR A 539 15.08 20.50 -14.12
N GLU A 540 14.23 20.63 -13.09
CA GLU A 540 13.77 19.49 -12.28
C GLU A 540 13.08 18.43 -13.13
N THR A 541 12.13 18.84 -13.97
CA THR A 541 11.38 17.89 -14.80
C THR A 541 12.29 17.20 -15.83
N LYS A 542 13.30 17.91 -16.34
CA LYS A 542 14.30 17.34 -17.24
C LYS A 542 15.18 16.32 -16.51
N ALA A 543 15.65 16.65 -15.31
CA ALA A 543 16.41 15.74 -14.45
C ALA A 543 15.62 14.47 -14.11
N ILE A 544 14.32 14.61 -13.80
CA ILE A 544 13.42 13.47 -13.58
C ILE A 544 13.33 12.60 -14.83
N ALA A 545 13.09 13.24 -16.00
CA ALA A 545 12.95 12.53 -17.27
C ALA A 545 14.19 11.72 -17.62
N GLU A 546 15.36 12.34 -17.55
CA GLU A 546 16.65 11.68 -17.84
C GLU A 546 16.91 10.52 -16.86
N LYS A 547 16.65 10.71 -15.57
CA LYS A 547 16.82 9.64 -14.57
C LYS A 547 15.86 8.48 -14.78
N ILE A 548 14.60 8.74 -15.15
CA ILE A 548 13.64 7.69 -15.49
C ILE A 548 14.09 6.91 -16.72
N LEU A 549 14.54 7.61 -17.77
CA LEU A 549 15.00 6.95 -18.99
C LEU A 549 16.26 6.10 -18.77
N ASP A 550 17.17 6.57 -17.92
CA ASP A 550 18.35 5.80 -17.47
C ASP A 550 17.93 4.50 -16.77
N LEU A 551 17.06 4.59 -15.76
CA LEU A 551 16.57 3.44 -14.99
C LEU A 551 15.71 2.47 -15.82
N ALA A 552 14.95 2.98 -16.80
CA ALA A 552 14.17 2.16 -17.71
C ALA A 552 15.04 1.51 -18.79
N GLY A 553 16.12 2.19 -19.24
CA GLY A 553 17.05 1.70 -20.25
C GLY A 553 17.79 0.43 -19.81
N ASP A 554 18.05 0.28 -18.51
CA ASP A 554 18.67 -0.91 -17.92
C ASP A 554 17.72 -2.11 -17.81
N ASN A 555 16.48 -2.00 -18.29
CA ASN A 555 15.42 -3.01 -18.17
C ASN A 555 15.11 -3.48 -16.74
N GLN A 556 15.48 -2.70 -15.73
CA GLN A 556 15.16 -2.99 -14.33
C GLN A 556 13.72 -2.61 -13.98
N PHE A 557 13.22 -1.52 -14.58
CA PHE A 557 11.89 -0.99 -14.31
C PHE A 557 11.15 -0.68 -15.62
N ARG A 558 9.83 -0.87 -15.60
CA ARG A 558 8.93 -0.46 -16.69
C ARG A 558 8.44 0.96 -16.47
N LEU A 559 7.91 1.63 -17.48
CA LEU A 559 7.35 2.97 -17.33
C LEU A 559 6.20 2.99 -16.29
N SER A 560 5.43 1.91 -16.19
CA SER A 560 4.39 1.74 -15.17
C SER A 560 4.89 1.72 -13.73
N ASP A 561 6.16 1.44 -13.50
CA ASP A 561 6.76 1.36 -12.17
C ASP A 561 7.14 2.71 -11.58
N PHE A 562 7.11 3.76 -12.41
CA PHE A 562 7.47 5.12 -12.01
C PHE A 562 6.26 5.95 -11.64
N ALA A 563 6.38 6.71 -10.55
CA ALA A 563 5.45 7.78 -10.20
C ALA A 563 6.20 9.09 -9.93
N VAL A 564 5.66 10.19 -10.45
CA VAL A 564 6.10 11.54 -10.13
C VAL A 564 5.04 12.18 -9.25
N LEU A 565 5.38 12.49 -8.01
CA LEU A 565 4.49 13.05 -7.02
C LEU A 565 4.74 14.56 -6.89
N CYS A 566 3.67 15.32 -7.07
CA CYS A 566 3.71 16.78 -7.06
C CYS A 566 2.90 17.34 -5.88
N PRO A 567 3.33 18.41 -5.22
CA PRO A 567 2.55 19.08 -4.16
C PRO A 567 1.24 19.67 -4.67
N THR A 568 1.21 20.16 -5.91
CA THR A 568 0.05 20.85 -6.51
C THR A 568 -0.33 20.29 -7.88
N VAL A 569 -1.59 20.50 -8.27
CA VAL A 569 -2.09 20.12 -9.61
C VAL A 569 -1.36 20.90 -10.71
N GLN A 570 -1.08 22.19 -10.49
CA GLN A 570 -0.37 23.02 -11.47
C GLN A 570 1.02 22.45 -11.79
N LEU A 571 1.76 22.03 -10.77
CA LEU A 571 3.08 21.41 -10.97
C LEU A 571 2.96 20.07 -11.71
N GLY A 572 1.94 19.27 -11.38
CA GLY A 572 1.67 18.03 -12.11
C GLY A 572 1.38 18.24 -13.59
N ASN A 573 0.59 19.28 -13.92
CA ASN A 573 0.33 19.67 -15.32
C ASN A 573 1.61 20.13 -16.04
N ALA A 574 2.47 20.87 -15.34
CA ALA A 574 3.76 21.32 -15.91
C ALA A 574 4.69 20.12 -16.19
N VAL A 575 4.77 19.15 -15.26
CA VAL A 575 5.52 17.89 -15.46
C VAL A 575 4.99 17.14 -16.67
N LYS A 576 3.67 16.95 -16.75
CA LYS A 576 3.05 16.27 -17.90
C LYS A 576 3.37 16.96 -19.21
N SER A 577 3.17 18.28 -19.30
CA SER A 577 3.46 19.06 -20.51
C SER A 577 4.91 18.90 -20.96
N LYS A 578 5.86 18.83 -20.01
CA LYS A 578 7.27 18.63 -20.35
C LYS A 578 7.55 17.20 -20.82
N PHE A 579 6.94 16.20 -20.21
CA PHE A 579 7.05 14.81 -20.66
C PHE A 579 6.45 14.61 -22.05
N ASP A 580 5.31 15.24 -22.34
CA ASP A 580 4.70 15.23 -23.67
C ASP A 580 5.63 15.85 -24.72
N GLN A 581 6.31 16.97 -24.40
CA GLN A 581 7.33 17.59 -25.27
C GLN A 581 8.53 16.68 -25.54
N LEU A 582 8.88 15.83 -24.55
CA LEU A 582 9.99 14.87 -24.66
C LEU A 582 9.54 13.52 -25.24
N ASN A 583 8.27 13.38 -25.65
CA ASN A 583 7.65 12.13 -26.09
C ASN A 583 7.76 10.99 -25.06
N ILE A 584 7.72 11.29 -23.77
CA ILE A 584 7.76 10.31 -22.69
C ILE A 584 6.32 9.95 -22.30
N PRO A 585 5.91 8.66 -22.40
CA PRO A 585 4.56 8.25 -22.09
C PRO A 585 4.22 8.47 -20.60
N CYS A 586 3.27 9.34 -20.30
CA CYS A 586 2.79 9.59 -18.96
C CYS A 586 1.27 9.80 -18.92
N ILE A 587 0.69 9.65 -17.73
CA ILE A 587 -0.74 9.85 -17.51
C ILE A 587 -0.98 10.62 -16.21
N LEU A 588 -1.87 11.63 -16.28
CA LEU A 588 -2.36 12.35 -15.11
C LEU A 588 -3.54 11.62 -14.48
N ARG A 589 -3.71 11.77 -13.16
CA ARG A 589 -4.86 11.21 -12.45
C ARG A 589 -6.22 11.68 -12.98
N ASP A 590 -6.32 12.95 -13.39
CA ASP A 590 -7.58 13.56 -13.82
C ASP A 590 -7.95 13.23 -15.27
N ASP A 591 -7.08 12.50 -15.98
CA ASP A 591 -7.42 11.95 -17.29
C ASP A 591 -8.57 10.92 -17.14
N GLU A 592 -9.59 11.03 -17.99
CA GLU A 592 -10.78 10.13 -17.94
C GLU A 592 -10.40 8.64 -18.05
N GLN A 593 -9.28 8.35 -18.70
CA GLN A 593 -8.76 7.01 -18.94
C GLN A 593 -7.70 6.57 -17.92
N PHE A 594 -7.55 7.27 -16.78
CA PHE A 594 -6.54 6.90 -15.80
C PHE A 594 -6.64 5.44 -15.38
N ASP A 595 -5.63 4.66 -15.76
CA ASP A 595 -5.43 3.29 -15.30
C ASP A 595 -4.03 3.19 -14.66
N ILE A 596 -4.01 2.70 -13.41
CA ILE A 596 -2.76 2.52 -12.67
C ILE A 596 -1.89 1.41 -13.26
N LEU A 597 -2.51 0.47 -13.98
CA LEU A 597 -1.82 -0.67 -14.62
C LEU A 597 -1.27 -0.35 -16.02
N GLU A 598 -1.67 0.77 -16.62
CA GLU A 598 -1.18 1.15 -17.94
C GLU A 598 0.33 1.40 -17.92
N ASP A 599 1.05 0.91 -18.93
CA ASP A 599 2.52 1.08 -19.03
C ASP A 599 2.91 2.51 -19.41
N LYS A 600 2.62 3.43 -18.51
CA LYS A 600 2.93 4.87 -18.56
C LYS A 600 3.36 5.36 -17.19
N ILE A 601 4.19 6.38 -17.15
CA ILE A 601 4.59 7.06 -15.91
C ILE A 601 3.36 7.72 -15.28
N LYS A 602 3.15 7.53 -13.97
CA LYS A 602 2.03 8.13 -13.23
C LYS A 602 2.44 9.49 -12.67
N VAL A 603 1.78 10.56 -13.13
CA VAL A 603 1.96 11.91 -12.57
C VAL A 603 0.77 12.23 -11.67
N LEU A 604 1.02 12.39 -10.38
CA LEU A 604 0.00 12.47 -9.34
C LEU A 604 0.28 13.62 -8.38
N THR A 605 -0.79 14.19 -7.79
CA THR A 605 -0.56 14.96 -6.56
C THR A 605 -0.28 14.01 -5.39
N ILE A 606 0.49 14.47 -4.39
CA ILE A 606 0.78 13.68 -3.19
C ILE A 606 -0.52 13.23 -2.51
N HIS A 607 -1.54 14.10 -2.45
CA HIS A 607 -2.85 13.76 -1.91
C HIS A 607 -3.53 12.63 -2.70
N SER A 608 -3.36 12.62 -4.01
CA SER A 608 -3.95 11.60 -4.89
C SER A 608 -3.23 10.26 -4.83
N ALA A 609 -1.94 10.29 -4.52
CA ALA A 609 -1.10 9.10 -4.38
C ALA A 609 -1.32 8.37 -3.03
N LYS A 610 -2.06 8.98 -2.09
CA LYS A 610 -2.34 8.35 -0.80
C LYS A 610 -3.03 6.99 -1.00
N GLY A 611 -2.51 5.96 -0.32
CA GLY A 611 -2.98 4.57 -0.44
C GLY A 611 -2.42 3.80 -1.63
N LEU A 612 -1.82 4.46 -2.63
CA LEU A 612 -1.13 3.82 -3.75
C LEU A 612 0.33 3.52 -3.39
N GLU A 613 0.97 2.66 -4.17
CA GLU A 613 2.40 2.35 -4.04
C GLU A 613 3.03 2.16 -5.42
N PHE A 614 4.30 2.51 -5.52
CA PHE A 614 5.05 2.42 -6.77
C PHE A 614 6.47 1.92 -6.48
N PRO A 615 7.07 1.11 -7.34
CA PRO A 615 8.47 0.70 -7.20
C PRO A 615 9.42 1.89 -7.09
N VAL A 616 9.30 2.86 -7.96
CA VAL A 616 10.17 4.04 -8.00
C VAL A 616 9.34 5.32 -7.93
N VAL A 617 9.67 6.16 -6.97
CA VAL A 617 8.95 7.43 -6.76
C VAL A 617 9.91 8.61 -6.88
N PHE A 618 9.50 9.60 -7.66
CA PHE A 618 10.09 10.93 -7.70
C PHE A 618 9.17 11.91 -6.98
N ILE A 619 9.70 12.71 -6.07
CA ILE A 619 8.96 13.78 -5.39
C ILE A 619 9.58 15.09 -5.81
N THR A 620 8.85 15.92 -6.54
CA THR A 620 9.30 17.22 -7.06
C THR A 620 8.68 18.39 -6.30
N GLY A 621 9.21 19.60 -6.51
CA GLY A 621 8.73 20.81 -5.85
C GLY A 621 9.19 20.93 -4.39
N LEU A 622 10.33 20.36 -4.06
CA LEU A 622 10.92 20.42 -2.71
C LEU A 622 11.69 21.72 -2.51
N HIS A 623 10.94 22.84 -2.53
CA HIS A 623 11.48 24.16 -2.21
C HIS A 623 10.62 24.90 -1.18
N ASN A 624 11.25 25.80 -0.43
CA ASN A 624 10.51 26.67 0.48
C ASN A 624 9.51 27.54 -0.29
N GLY A 625 8.27 27.57 0.17
CA GLY A 625 7.15 28.23 -0.51
C GLY A 625 6.32 27.33 -1.42
N VAL A 626 6.77 26.08 -1.67
CA VAL A 626 6.02 25.05 -2.40
C VAL A 626 5.74 23.84 -1.49
N LEU A 627 6.78 23.25 -0.90
CA LEU A 627 6.67 22.21 0.13
C LEU A 627 7.89 22.33 1.08
N PRO A 628 7.76 22.91 2.26
CA PRO A 628 6.53 23.48 2.81
C PRO A 628 6.05 24.74 2.10
N ASN A 629 4.73 24.91 2.04
CA ASN A 629 4.08 26.14 1.66
C ASN A 629 3.60 26.84 2.94
N PRO A 630 4.40 27.74 3.55
CA PRO A 630 4.03 28.32 4.81
C PRO A 630 2.78 29.19 4.62
N ILE A 631 1.70 28.80 5.26
CA ILE A 631 0.56 29.70 5.43
C ILE A 631 1.09 30.89 6.25
N LYS A 632 0.96 32.10 5.75
CA LYS A 632 1.20 33.31 6.54
C LYS A 632 0.22 33.31 7.70
N SER A 633 0.64 32.73 8.80
CA SER A 633 -0.15 32.57 10.02
C SER A 633 0.20 33.72 10.99
N ILE A 634 -0.74 34.02 11.83
CA ILE A 634 -0.66 35.14 12.79
C ILE A 634 -0.03 34.68 14.11
N ASP A 635 -0.03 33.36 14.33
CA ASP A 635 0.36 32.72 15.56
C ASP A 635 1.41 31.64 15.28
N ASP A 636 2.50 31.65 16.02
CA ASP A 636 3.60 30.69 15.90
C ASP A 636 3.12 29.24 16.09
N GLU A 637 2.09 29.02 16.91
CA GLU A 637 1.50 27.70 17.17
C GLU A 637 0.75 27.18 15.92
N GLU A 638 0.01 28.04 15.22
CA GLU A 638 -0.71 27.68 14.00
C GLU A 638 0.26 27.46 12.83
N ALA A 639 1.32 28.26 12.75
CA ALA A 639 2.40 28.05 11.80
C ALA A 639 3.06 26.68 12.00
N GLY A 640 3.31 26.28 13.26
CA GLY A 640 3.84 24.97 13.62
C GLY A 640 2.94 23.81 13.16
N ILE A 641 1.63 23.93 13.36
CA ILE A 641 0.65 22.91 12.91
C ILE A 641 0.61 22.81 11.39
N SER A 642 0.67 23.94 10.71
CA SER A 642 0.71 23.97 9.24
C SER A 642 1.96 23.26 8.71
N ILE A 643 3.12 23.51 9.31
CA ILE A 643 4.38 22.86 8.96
C ILE A 643 4.33 21.35 9.23
N GLU A 644 3.78 20.91 10.38
CA GLU A 644 3.63 19.47 10.66
C GLU A 644 2.72 18.77 9.64
N ARG A 645 1.67 19.45 9.19
CA ARG A 645 0.78 18.92 8.14
C ARG A 645 1.49 18.77 6.80
N GLU A 646 2.27 19.76 6.41
CA GLU A 646 3.09 19.74 5.21
C GLU A 646 4.20 18.65 5.32
N ARG A 647 4.79 18.48 6.50
CA ARG A 647 5.74 17.39 6.77
C ARG A 647 5.08 16.03 6.69
N THR A 648 3.85 15.90 7.20
CA THR A 648 3.06 14.67 7.05
C THR A 648 2.76 14.38 5.57
N LEU A 649 2.52 15.41 4.76
CA LEU A 649 2.33 15.26 3.32
C LEU A 649 3.59 14.68 2.65
N LEU A 650 4.77 15.20 2.99
CA LEU A 650 6.03 14.64 2.50
C LEU A 650 6.28 13.20 3.03
N TYR A 651 5.97 12.92 4.29
CA TYR A 651 6.01 11.56 4.86
C TYR A 651 5.13 10.59 4.06
N VAL A 652 3.90 11.00 3.72
CA VAL A 652 3.01 10.20 2.87
C VAL A 652 3.65 9.93 1.51
N ALA A 653 4.26 10.95 0.88
CA ALA A 653 4.91 10.81 -0.41
C ALA A 653 6.09 9.83 -0.37
N ILE A 654 6.98 9.96 0.61
CA ILE A 654 8.14 9.07 0.81
C ILE A 654 7.69 7.61 0.97
N THR A 655 6.64 7.37 1.77
CA THR A 655 6.12 6.01 2.02
C THR A 655 5.42 5.37 0.83
N ARG A 656 5.27 6.07 -0.30
CA ARG A 656 4.74 5.50 -1.56
C ARG A 656 5.80 4.71 -2.33
N ALA A 657 7.08 4.97 -2.09
CA ALA A 657 8.19 4.29 -2.77
C ALA A 657 8.44 2.90 -2.17
N ALA A 658 8.50 1.88 -3.00
CA ALA A 658 8.77 0.52 -2.56
C ALA A 658 10.26 0.16 -2.66
N GLU A 659 10.92 0.50 -3.78
CA GLU A 659 12.30 0.10 -4.11
C GLU A 659 13.28 1.27 -4.10
N ALA A 660 12.93 2.38 -4.75
CA ALA A 660 13.80 3.54 -4.88
C ALA A 660 13.03 4.86 -4.74
N LEU A 661 13.67 5.84 -4.15
CA LEU A 661 13.11 7.16 -3.89
C LEU A 661 14.06 8.26 -4.37
N TYR A 662 13.54 9.18 -5.16
CA TYR A 662 14.23 10.37 -5.62
C TYR A 662 13.49 11.62 -5.14
N LEU A 663 14.18 12.44 -4.38
CA LEU A 663 13.72 13.76 -3.92
C LEU A 663 14.31 14.79 -4.87
N VAL A 664 13.49 15.67 -5.44
CA VAL A 664 13.94 16.65 -6.44
C VAL A 664 13.62 18.05 -5.97
N GLY A 665 14.64 18.89 -5.89
CA GLY A 665 14.50 20.24 -5.34
C GLY A 665 15.58 21.19 -5.80
N SER A 666 15.37 22.48 -5.52
CA SER A 666 16.30 23.55 -5.87
C SER A 666 17.47 23.62 -4.90
N LYS A 667 18.66 23.81 -5.44
CA LYS A 667 19.88 24.07 -4.66
C LYS A 667 19.86 25.44 -4.00
N GLU A 668 19.27 26.45 -4.66
CA GLU A 668 19.24 27.83 -4.15
C GLU A 668 18.19 28.04 -3.07
N ASN A 669 17.06 27.35 -3.14
CA ASN A 669 15.95 27.50 -2.20
C ASN A 669 15.42 26.13 -1.73
N PRO A 670 16.25 25.29 -1.07
CA PRO A 670 15.87 23.94 -0.68
C PRO A 670 14.73 23.95 0.34
N SER A 671 13.89 22.94 0.28
CA SER A 671 12.87 22.69 1.30
C SER A 671 13.53 22.54 2.68
N SER A 672 12.98 23.19 3.70
CA SER A 672 13.43 23.01 5.08
C SER A 672 13.35 21.57 5.55
N PHE A 673 12.43 20.76 5.01
CA PHE A 673 12.29 19.34 5.32
C PHE A 673 13.46 18.49 4.85
N ILE A 674 14.15 18.90 3.78
CA ILE A 674 15.36 18.21 3.33
C ILE A 674 16.46 18.27 4.40
N ASN A 675 16.61 19.41 5.08
CA ASN A 675 17.60 19.56 6.16
C ASN A 675 17.36 18.59 7.33
N GLU A 676 16.09 18.19 7.56
CA GLU A 676 15.72 17.27 8.63
C GLU A 676 16.20 15.83 8.35
N ILE A 677 16.37 15.47 7.07
CA ILE A 677 16.68 14.10 6.61
C ILE A 677 17.97 14.00 5.78
N ILE A 678 18.68 15.11 5.55
CA ILE A 678 19.84 15.19 4.63
C ILE A 678 20.92 14.12 4.90
N LYS A 679 21.10 13.72 6.15
CA LYS A 679 22.08 12.70 6.56
C LYS A 679 21.73 11.29 6.06
N LEU A 680 20.50 11.08 5.63
CA LEU A 680 19.98 9.82 5.12
C LEU A 680 19.77 9.85 3.60
N LEU A 681 20.29 10.90 2.94
CA LEU A 681 20.16 11.08 1.50
C LEU A 681 21.52 11.02 0.81
N LYS A 682 21.53 10.39 -0.36
CA LYS A 682 22.64 10.53 -1.30
C LYS A 682 22.37 11.78 -2.16
N VAL A 683 23.28 12.73 -2.17
CA VAL A 683 23.11 13.98 -2.94
C VAL A 683 23.75 13.84 -4.31
N GLU A 684 22.97 14.11 -5.35
CA GLU A 684 23.43 14.18 -6.75
C GLU A 684 23.06 15.57 -7.32
N SER A 685 24.06 16.34 -7.75
CA SER A 685 23.81 17.66 -8.36
C SER A 685 23.53 17.50 -9.84
N TYR A 686 22.46 18.16 -10.31
CA TYR A 686 22.07 18.19 -11.71
C TYR A 686 22.23 19.61 -12.26
N SER A 687 23.18 19.80 -13.18
CA SER A 687 23.33 21.02 -13.96
C SER A 687 22.88 20.75 -15.40
N ALA A 688 21.96 21.57 -15.90
CA ALA A 688 21.60 21.51 -17.31
C ALA A 688 22.82 21.87 -18.16
N GLY A 689 23.38 20.89 -18.89
CA GLY A 689 24.44 21.10 -19.85
C GLY A 689 23.96 21.93 -21.06
#